data_197aa169efdbc9cf8d24a5484fc2536f
#
_entry.id   197aa169efdbc9cf8d24a5484fc2536f
#
_cell.length_a   1.000
_cell.length_b   1.000
_cell.length_c   1.000
_cell.angle_alpha   90.00
_cell.angle_beta   90.00
_cell.angle_gamma   90.00
#
_symmetry.space_group_name_H-M   'P 1'
#
loop_
_entity.id
_entity.type
_entity.pdbx_description
1 polymer ?
#
loop_
_entity_poly.entity_id
_entity_poly.type
_entity_poly.pdbx_seq_one_letter_code
_entity_poly.pdbx_strand_id
1 'polypeptide(L)'
;MANIDSVDTPMMKQFREIKNQYPDAVLLFRCGDFYETYAEDAIRASKILNITLTHRSNGASKEAKALEMAGFPFHALDTYLPKLVRAGLRVAICDQLEDPKLTKKLVKRGVTELVTPGVSYSETTLQQRENTWLACVQWGKQTVGVAFLDISTGEYLVAEGTQDYVDKLLVNFAPKEVLYLRGRKRNFEEAFGNKYFTFELDDWMMTHEATNERLLKQFNVQNLKGFGVDNLPHGVVAAGAILHYLDVTQHLQTGHIQHLSRIEEDKYVWMDRFTIRNLELLNGQRENSTTLYNIIDRTITPMGGRLLHRWIAFPLKEVRPIRNRQTVVEYLFKHPAEREIVRKNLLQIYDMERVVSKIATGRITPREMVQLSNALTAIEPIKQVCEGAAENGYLRLLGEQLSLCTEIRERIQREIVPDPPAVQGKPNIFARGINEELDELRDIQRNGKDYLLKMQQREIEETGISSLKIGYNNVFGYYLEVRNTYREQVPETWIRKQTLVNAERYITQELKDYEEKILTAETKIQVIENRLYAELMLAMTEYVAQMQQDAAVIAQLDCLLSFATTAIENKYVCPDINDGLVVDIHQGRHPVIEKQLPIDQEYIPNDVLLDNNGQQIIILTGPNMAGKSALLRQTALIVLMAQMGSFVPAESARIGIVDKIFTRVGASDNISAGESTFMVEMNEASSILNNLSERSLVLFDELGRGTSTYDGISIAWAIVEYIHEQRGHAKTLFATHYHELNEMEQNFSRIRNYNVSVREVDNKVIFMRKLVRGGSEHSFGIHVAKLAGMPISIVDRANQILSDMEGTNAKKNVAQLGKGKALISAPEGMQLSFFQLDDPVLEQIRDEVKTLDINNLTPLEALNKLSEIKKLVGGK
;
A
#
# COMPACT_ATOMS: atom_id res chain seq x y z
N MET A 1 -13.39 -22.65 24.81
CA MET A 1 -14.88 -22.59 24.94
C MET A 1 -15.42 -22.75 26.36
N ALA A 2 -14.61 -23.01 27.38
CA ALA A 2 -15.08 -23.47 28.69
C ALA A 2 -15.68 -22.43 29.66
N ASN A 3 -15.69 -21.13 29.40
CA ASN A 3 -16.09 -20.10 30.36
C ASN A 3 -17.37 -19.32 30.04
N ILE A 4 -17.92 -19.49 28.86
CA ILE A 4 -19.11 -18.71 28.43
C ILE A 4 -20.41 -19.30 28.95
N ASP A 5 -20.42 -20.58 29.38
CA ASP A 5 -21.63 -21.31 29.80
C ASP A 5 -22.18 -20.89 31.17
N SER A 6 -21.46 -20.05 31.90
CA SER A 6 -21.84 -19.67 33.27
C SER A 6 -22.78 -18.45 33.39
N VAL A 7 -23.06 -17.73 32.31
CA VAL A 7 -23.87 -16.50 32.30
C VAL A 7 -25.14 -16.67 31.47
N ASP A 8 -26.25 -16.94 32.12
CA ASP A 8 -27.51 -17.34 31.48
C ASP A 8 -28.52 -16.16 31.30
N THR A 9 -28.05 -15.02 30.79
CA THR A 9 -28.97 -13.94 30.40
C THR A 9 -29.42 -14.09 28.94
N PRO A 10 -30.65 -13.65 28.58
CA PRO A 10 -31.12 -13.75 27.18
C PRO A 10 -30.19 -13.11 26.16
N MET A 11 -29.49 -12.05 26.54
CA MET A 11 -28.49 -11.36 25.69
C MET A 11 -27.24 -12.23 25.48
N MET A 12 -26.74 -12.92 26.50
CA MET A 12 -25.60 -13.83 26.39
C MET A 12 -25.92 -15.09 25.61
N LYS A 13 -27.18 -15.56 25.62
CA LYS A 13 -27.64 -16.64 24.73
C LYS A 13 -27.54 -16.21 23.27
N GLN A 14 -28.02 -15.00 22.93
CA GLN A 14 -27.93 -14.43 21.60
C GLN A 14 -26.45 -14.22 21.17
N PHE A 15 -25.58 -13.77 22.08
CA PHE A 15 -24.13 -13.65 21.81
C PHE A 15 -23.53 -15.03 21.48
N ARG A 16 -23.83 -16.06 22.27
CA ARG A 16 -23.31 -17.43 22.04
C ARG A 16 -23.78 -18.02 20.72
N GLU A 17 -25.06 -17.87 20.41
CA GLU A 17 -25.62 -18.34 19.14
C GLU A 17 -24.89 -17.74 17.94
N ILE A 18 -24.63 -16.42 17.98
CA ILE A 18 -23.91 -15.72 16.93
C ILE A 18 -22.41 -16.11 16.92
N LYS A 19 -21.75 -16.17 18.09
CA LYS A 19 -20.33 -16.56 18.17
C LYS A 19 -20.09 -17.99 17.66
N ASN A 20 -21.03 -18.92 17.88
CA ASN A 20 -20.93 -20.29 17.34
C ASN A 20 -21.01 -20.34 15.81
N GLN A 21 -21.64 -19.36 15.16
CA GLN A 21 -21.65 -19.25 13.70
C GLN A 21 -20.31 -18.68 13.16
N TYR A 22 -19.59 -17.89 13.96
CA TYR A 22 -18.32 -17.24 13.60
C TYR A 22 -17.23 -17.52 14.65
N PRO A 23 -16.84 -18.81 14.83
CA PRO A 23 -15.96 -19.20 15.95
C PRO A 23 -14.56 -18.62 15.85
N ASP A 24 -14.06 -18.38 14.67
CA ASP A 24 -12.74 -17.88 14.34
C ASP A 24 -12.65 -16.34 14.28
N ALA A 25 -13.78 -15.63 14.26
CA ALA A 25 -13.82 -14.17 14.21
C ALA A 25 -13.97 -13.55 15.60
N VAL A 26 -13.34 -12.42 15.84
CA VAL A 26 -13.63 -11.57 17.01
C VAL A 26 -15.02 -10.97 16.84
N LEU A 27 -15.93 -11.27 17.76
CA LEU A 27 -17.31 -10.78 17.70
C LEU A 27 -17.41 -9.43 18.42
N LEU A 28 -17.67 -8.34 17.67
CA LEU A 28 -18.03 -7.04 18.20
C LEU A 28 -19.55 -6.96 18.31
N PHE A 29 -20.06 -7.13 19.52
CA PHE A 29 -21.48 -7.25 19.79
C PHE A 29 -22.07 -5.92 20.30
N ARG A 30 -23.03 -5.35 19.60
CA ARG A 30 -23.63 -4.06 19.94
C ARG A 30 -24.48 -4.14 21.19
N CYS A 31 -24.08 -3.42 22.24
CA CYS A 31 -24.80 -3.28 23.51
C CYS A 31 -25.06 -1.78 23.79
N GLY A 32 -26.23 -1.28 23.40
CA GLY A 32 -26.54 0.14 23.52
C GLY A 32 -25.55 1.00 22.72
N ASP A 33 -24.80 1.86 23.43
CA ASP A 33 -23.82 2.76 22.80
C ASP A 33 -22.40 2.20 22.69
N PHE A 34 -22.22 0.89 22.95
CA PHE A 34 -20.93 0.23 22.93
C PHE A 34 -20.94 -0.99 22.00
N TYR A 35 -19.77 -1.28 21.40
CA TYR A 35 -19.41 -2.62 20.95
C TYR A 35 -18.67 -3.31 22.09
N GLU A 36 -19.17 -4.46 22.50
CA GLU A 36 -18.59 -5.29 23.54
C GLU A 36 -18.12 -6.63 22.97
N THR A 37 -17.02 -7.13 23.48
CA THR A 37 -16.51 -8.48 23.17
C THR A 37 -16.20 -9.22 24.47
N TYR A 38 -16.28 -10.57 24.45
CA TYR A 38 -16.25 -11.37 25.67
C TYR A 38 -15.24 -12.52 25.55
N ALA A 39 -14.81 -13.06 26.71
CA ALA A 39 -13.92 -14.20 26.87
C ALA A 39 -12.59 -14.02 26.11
N GLU A 40 -12.16 -15.01 25.34
CA GLU A 40 -10.90 -14.98 24.57
C GLU A 40 -10.82 -13.79 23.60
N ASP A 41 -11.94 -13.43 22.96
CA ASP A 41 -12.01 -12.29 22.06
C ASP A 41 -11.71 -10.99 22.81
N ALA A 42 -12.22 -10.83 24.05
CA ALA A 42 -11.94 -9.67 24.88
C ALA A 42 -10.46 -9.57 25.25
N ILE A 43 -9.81 -10.67 25.58
CA ILE A 43 -8.38 -10.72 25.91
C ILE A 43 -7.53 -10.32 24.68
N ARG A 44 -7.86 -10.86 23.50
CA ARG A 44 -7.17 -10.54 22.24
C ARG A 44 -7.37 -9.08 21.86
N ALA A 45 -8.62 -8.61 21.85
CA ALA A 45 -8.98 -7.24 21.50
C ALA A 45 -8.35 -6.23 22.46
N SER A 46 -8.40 -6.47 23.78
CA SER A 46 -7.80 -5.59 24.78
C SER A 46 -6.30 -5.37 24.54
N LYS A 47 -5.53 -6.42 24.22
CA LYS A 47 -4.09 -6.34 23.94
C LYS A 47 -3.79 -5.53 22.69
N ILE A 48 -4.53 -5.79 21.59
CA ILE A 48 -4.27 -5.16 20.30
C ILE A 48 -4.72 -3.70 20.30
N LEU A 49 -5.88 -3.42 20.91
CA LEU A 49 -6.47 -2.08 20.93
C LEU A 49 -5.91 -1.19 22.04
N ASN A 50 -5.18 -1.79 22.99
CA ASN A 50 -4.70 -1.12 24.21
C ASN A 50 -5.87 -0.48 25.01
N ILE A 51 -6.97 -1.24 25.18
CA ILE A 51 -8.14 -0.85 25.98
C ILE A 51 -8.25 -1.69 27.24
N THR A 52 -8.97 -1.20 28.24
CA THR A 52 -9.08 -1.87 29.54
C THR A 52 -9.85 -3.19 29.42
N LEU A 53 -9.25 -4.28 29.90
CA LEU A 53 -9.95 -5.54 30.10
C LEU A 53 -10.71 -5.46 31.41
N THR A 54 -12.03 -5.61 31.37
CA THR A 54 -12.94 -5.60 32.49
C THR A 54 -13.59 -6.98 32.66
N HIS A 55 -14.42 -7.13 33.69
CA HIS A 55 -15.13 -8.38 33.97
C HIS A 55 -16.61 -8.08 34.14
N ARG A 56 -17.46 -8.88 33.50
CA ARG A 56 -18.89 -8.84 33.71
C ARG A 56 -19.25 -9.79 34.85
N SER A 57 -19.74 -9.25 35.97
CA SER A 57 -20.24 -10.05 37.10
C SER A 57 -21.75 -10.22 37.02
N ASN A 58 -22.26 -11.43 37.17
CA ASN A 58 -23.68 -11.68 37.43
C ASN A 58 -23.95 -11.55 38.94
N GLY A 59 -24.77 -10.62 39.33
CA GLY A 59 -25.08 -10.26 40.71
C GLY A 59 -25.81 -11.32 41.57
N ALA A 60 -25.73 -12.62 41.27
CA ALA A 60 -26.55 -13.65 41.92
C ALA A 60 -25.80 -14.73 42.73
N SER A 61 -24.49 -14.88 42.66
CA SER A 61 -23.72 -15.78 43.51
C SER A 61 -22.24 -15.43 43.60
N LYS A 62 -21.63 -15.58 44.79
CA LYS A 62 -20.19 -15.35 45.06
C LYS A 62 -19.25 -16.36 44.34
N GLU A 63 -19.79 -17.36 43.63
CA GLU A 63 -19.03 -18.42 42.93
C GLU A 63 -19.10 -18.33 41.41
N ALA A 64 -19.86 -17.35 40.83
CA ALA A 64 -19.89 -17.18 39.40
C ALA A 64 -18.56 -16.60 38.89
N LYS A 65 -17.82 -17.38 38.09
CA LYS A 65 -16.60 -16.91 37.40
C LYS A 65 -16.95 -15.66 36.58
N ALA A 66 -16.24 -14.56 36.86
CA ALA A 66 -16.36 -13.33 36.12
C ALA A 66 -15.96 -13.58 34.66
N LEU A 67 -16.79 -13.15 33.70
CA LEU A 67 -16.51 -13.25 32.27
C LEU A 67 -15.70 -12.04 31.83
N GLU A 68 -14.55 -12.26 31.23
CA GLU A 68 -13.71 -11.21 30.66
C GLU A 68 -14.50 -10.45 29.61
N MET A 69 -14.38 -9.12 29.64
CA MET A 69 -15.07 -8.19 28.74
C MET A 69 -14.16 -7.04 28.36
N ALA A 70 -14.19 -6.66 27.09
CA ALA A 70 -13.61 -5.43 26.61
C ALA A 70 -14.61 -4.75 25.67
N GLY A 71 -14.58 -3.42 25.60
CA GLY A 71 -15.50 -2.70 24.73
C GLY A 71 -15.09 -1.26 24.50
N PHE A 72 -15.68 -0.66 23.48
CA PHE A 72 -15.48 0.74 23.11
C PHE A 72 -16.78 1.34 22.58
N PRO A 73 -16.93 2.67 22.60
CA PRO A 73 -18.13 3.34 22.08
C PRO A 73 -18.34 3.03 20.60
N PHE A 74 -19.59 2.81 20.18
CA PHE A 74 -19.90 2.38 18.80
C PHE A 74 -19.42 3.37 17.73
N HIS A 75 -19.48 4.67 18.03
CA HIS A 75 -19.00 5.72 17.13
C HIS A 75 -17.47 5.72 16.93
N ALA A 76 -16.73 4.95 17.72
CA ALA A 76 -15.29 4.78 17.61
C ALA A 76 -14.90 3.52 16.81
N LEU A 77 -15.87 2.84 16.17
CA LEU A 77 -15.62 1.63 15.36
C LEU A 77 -14.53 1.89 14.32
N ASP A 78 -14.60 3.00 13.58
CA ASP A 78 -13.62 3.37 12.55
C ASP A 78 -12.19 3.59 13.07
N THR A 79 -12.03 3.80 14.37
CA THR A 79 -10.72 3.94 15.03
C THR A 79 -10.13 2.59 15.46
N TYR A 80 -10.99 1.67 15.91
CA TYR A 80 -10.57 0.42 16.55
C TYR A 80 -10.58 -0.78 15.58
N LEU A 81 -11.56 -0.86 14.68
CA LEU A 81 -11.67 -1.94 13.69
C LEU A 81 -10.40 -2.10 12.84
N PRO A 82 -9.79 -1.02 12.30
CA PRO A 82 -8.58 -1.15 11.50
C PRO A 82 -7.40 -1.78 12.25
N LYS A 83 -7.30 -1.57 13.56
CA LYS A 83 -6.21 -2.14 14.37
C LYS A 83 -6.35 -3.66 14.52
N LEU A 84 -7.58 -4.15 14.70
CA LEU A 84 -7.87 -5.59 14.77
C LEU A 84 -7.60 -6.28 13.43
N VAL A 85 -8.07 -5.67 12.34
CA VAL A 85 -7.92 -6.23 10.98
C VAL A 85 -6.44 -6.24 10.56
N ARG A 86 -5.68 -5.16 10.81
CA ARG A 86 -4.23 -5.11 10.54
C ARG A 86 -3.42 -6.10 11.37
N ALA A 87 -3.92 -6.49 12.53
CA ALA A 87 -3.33 -7.57 13.34
C ALA A 87 -3.68 -8.97 12.80
N GLY A 88 -4.35 -9.06 11.63
CA GLY A 88 -4.72 -10.31 10.98
C GLY A 88 -5.96 -10.98 11.53
N LEU A 89 -6.78 -10.29 12.33
CA LEU A 89 -8.00 -10.84 12.88
C LEU A 89 -9.19 -10.64 11.93
N ARG A 90 -10.04 -11.66 11.87
CA ARG A 90 -11.38 -11.56 11.29
C ARG A 90 -12.30 -10.98 12.35
N VAL A 91 -13.14 -10.02 11.99
CA VAL A 91 -13.98 -9.27 12.92
C VAL A 91 -15.42 -9.31 12.45
N ALA A 92 -16.31 -9.95 13.22
CA ALA A 92 -17.75 -9.97 12.98
C ALA A 92 -18.40 -8.77 13.67
N ILE A 93 -18.99 -7.86 12.89
CA ILE A 93 -19.71 -6.70 13.39
C ILE A 93 -21.18 -7.14 13.57
N CYS A 94 -21.66 -7.11 14.81
CA CYS A 94 -23.01 -7.51 15.15
C CYS A 94 -23.80 -6.32 15.65
N ASP A 95 -24.75 -5.87 14.83
CA ASP A 95 -25.59 -4.72 15.13
C ASP A 95 -27.01 -5.10 15.53
N GLN A 96 -27.73 -4.11 16.07
CA GLN A 96 -29.15 -4.20 16.39
C GLN A 96 -29.95 -4.09 15.09
N LEU A 97 -30.76 -5.11 14.77
CA LEU A 97 -31.60 -5.15 13.57
C LEU A 97 -32.96 -4.47 13.74
N GLU A 98 -33.27 -4.08 14.97
CA GLU A 98 -34.54 -3.44 15.34
C GLU A 98 -34.27 -2.17 16.15
N ASP A 99 -35.14 -1.16 16.03
CA ASP A 99 -35.04 0.05 16.86
C ASP A 99 -35.41 -0.28 18.33
N PRO A 100 -34.49 -0.06 19.28
CA PRO A 100 -34.76 -0.30 20.71
C PRO A 100 -35.96 0.46 21.26
N LYS A 101 -36.33 1.60 20.66
CA LYS A 101 -37.47 2.43 21.08
C LYS A 101 -38.83 1.83 20.71
N LEU A 102 -38.83 0.96 19.67
CA LEU A 102 -40.06 0.37 19.16
C LEU A 102 -40.34 -1.03 19.72
N THR A 103 -39.35 -1.65 20.38
CA THR A 103 -39.42 -3.03 20.83
C THR A 103 -39.46 -3.14 22.37
N LYS A 104 -40.49 -3.78 22.92
CA LYS A 104 -40.61 -4.09 24.36
C LYS A 104 -39.88 -5.39 24.77
N LYS A 105 -39.36 -6.16 23.77
CA LYS A 105 -38.63 -7.40 23.96
C LYS A 105 -37.12 -7.16 23.80
N LEU A 106 -36.32 -8.22 24.02
CA LEU A 106 -34.91 -8.16 23.71
C LEU A 106 -34.70 -7.84 22.22
N VAL A 107 -33.97 -6.76 21.93
CA VAL A 107 -33.65 -6.32 20.56
C VAL A 107 -32.92 -7.44 19.82
N LYS A 108 -33.41 -7.78 18.63
CA LYS A 108 -32.78 -8.77 17.76
C LYS A 108 -31.48 -8.19 17.19
N ARG A 109 -30.41 -9.00 17.23
CA ARG A 109 -29.10 -8.66 16.69
C ARG A 109 -28.67 -9.66 15.64
N GLY A 110 -27.84 -9.24 14.71
CA GLY A 110 -27.27 -10.11 13.70
C GLY A 110 -25.94 -9.55 13.19
N VAL A 111 -25.12 -10.41 12.60
CA VAL A 111 -23.89 -9.98 11.95
C VAL A 111 -24.27 -9.25 10.65
N THR A 112 -23.90 -7.99 10.59
CA THR A 112 -24.14 -7.12 9.43
C THR A 112 -22.97 -7.17 8.45
N GLU A 113 -21.77 -7.43 8.96
CA GLU A 113 -20.56 -7.49 8.16
C GLU A 113 -19.49 -8.34 8.88
N LEU A 114 -18.76 -9.17 8.11
CA LEU A 114 -17.56 -9.88 8.58
C LEU A 114 -16.34 -9.27 7.87
N VAL A 115 -15.65 -8.37 8.55
CA VAL A 115 -14.45 -7.71 8.03
C VAL A 115 -13.23 -8.60 8.23
N THR A 116 -12.45 -8.80 7.17
CA THR A 116 -11.24 -9.61 7.17
C THR A 116 -10.05 -8.83 6.60
N PRO A 117 -8.81 -9.30 6.76
CA PRO A 117 -7.64 -8.62 6.18
C PRO A 117 -7.74 -8.38 4.66
N GLY A 118 -8.37 -9.31 3.92
CA GLY A 118 -8.57 -9.23 2.47
C GLY A 118 -9.88 -8.58 2.04
N VAL A 119 -10.84 -8.37 2.97
CA VAL A 119 -12.19 -7.87 2.62
C VAL A 119 -12.56 -6.72 3.54
N SER A 120 -12.42 -5.50 3.03
CA SER A 120 -12.80 -4.26 3.73
C SER A 120 -13.16 -3.15 2.76
N TYR A 121 -14.22 -2.39 3.08
CA TYR A 121 -14.58 -1.15 2.39
C TYR A 121 -14.21 0.12 3.16
N SER A 122 -13.80 -0.01 4.43
CA SER A 122 -13.53 1.15 5.28
C SER A 122 -12.25 1.86 4.86
N GLU A 123 -12.34 3.15 4.54
CA GLU A 123 -11.18 3.99 4.18
C GLU A 123 -10.12 4.05 5.28
N THR A 124 -10.53 3.93 6.53
CA THR A 124 -9.61 3.92 7.67
C THR A 124 -8.77 2.64 7.75
N THR A 125 -9.29 1.54 7.17
CA THR A 125 -8.60 0.25 7.08
C THR A 125 -7.70 0.18 5.85
N LEU A 126 -8.13 0.78 4.74
CA LEU A 126 -7.45 0.75 3.45
C LEU A 126 -6.29 1.75 3.38
N GLN A 127 -5.22 1.35 2.72
CA GLN A 127 -4.17 2.27 2.30
C GLN A 127 -4.58 2.94 0.98
N GLN A 128 -4.41 4.26 0.86
CA GLN A 128 -4.94 4.99 -0.30
C GLN A 128 -4.25 4.60 -1.62
N ARG A 129 -2.92 4.43 -1.58
CA ARG A 129 -2.08 4.16 -2.76
C ARG A 129 -1.76 2.69 -2.99
N GLU A 130 -2.35 1.78 -2.21
CA GLU A 130 -2.18 0.33 -2.35
C GLU A 130 -3.52 -0.36 -2.54
N ASN A 131 -3.52 -1.44 -3.30
CA ASN A 131 -4.64 -2.36 -3.39
C ASN A 131 -4.70 -3.27 -2.15
N THR A 132 -5.91 -3.69 -1.79
CA THR A 132 -6.13 -4.68 -0.73
C THR A 132 -6.62 -5.97 -1.37
N TRP A 133 -5.65 -6.81 -1.76
CA TRP A 133 -5.96 -8.04 -2.47
C TRP A 133 -6.40 -9.15 -1.53
N LEU A 134 -7.53 -9.77 -1.86
CA LEU A 134 -7.95 -11.10 -1.46
C LEU A 134 -7.54 -12.07 -2.56
N ALA A 135 -6.83 -13.14 -2.25
CA ALA A 135 -6.46 -14.16 -3.22
C ALA A 135 -7.10 -15.52 -2.90
N CYS A 136 -7.27 -16.34 -3.93
CA CYS A 136 -7.64 -17.75 -3.78
C CYS A 136 -6.74 -18.62 -4.64
N VAL A 137 -6.28 -19.76 -4.09
CA VAL A 137 -5.40 -20.71 -4.79
C VAL A 137 -6.07 -22.06 -4.90
N GLN A 138 -6.08 -22.63 -6.12
CA GLN A 138 -6.60 -23.96 -6.42
C GLN A 138 -5.56 -24.83 -7.13
N TRP A 139 -5.22 -25.97 -6.54
CA TRP A 139 -4.29 -26.92 -7.13
C TRP A 139 -4.98 -27.86 -8.11
N GLY A 140 -4.44 -27.96 -9.31
CA GLY A 140 -4.71 -29.01 -10.27
C GLY A 140 -3.68 -30.13 -10.20
N LYS A 141 -3.67 -31.01 -11.23
CA LYS A 141 -2.68 -32.09 -11.33
C LYS A 141 -1.29 -31.61 -11.76
N GLN A 142 -1.24 -30.60 -12.63
CA GLN A 142 0.01 -30.06 -13.22
C GLN A 142 0.08 -28.54 -13.11
N THR A 143 -1.05 -27.87 -12.99
CA THR A 143 -1.14 -26.40 -12.89
C THR A 143 -1.81 -25.98 -11.59
N VAL A 144 -1.57 -24.76 -11.20
CA VAL A 144 -2.19 -24.09 -10.06
C VAL A 144 -2.95 -22.87 -10.59
N GLY A 145 -4.23 -22.77 -10.24
CA GLY A 145 -5.05 -21.59 -10.53
C GLY A 145 -4.98 -20.60 -9.38
N VAL A 146 -5.00 -19.32 -9.69
CA VAL A 146 -5.05 -18.24 -8.71
C VAL A 146 -5.97 -17.13 -9.19
N ALA A 147 -6.71 -16.54 -8.27
CA ALA A 147 -7.49 -15.34 -8.52
C ALA A 147 -7.19 -14.28 -7.46
N PHE A 148 -7.28 -13.01 -7.83
CA PHE A 148 -7.09 -11.84 -6.96
C PHE A 148 -8.27 -10.90 -7.11
N LEU A 149 -8.84 -10.46 -6.01
CA LEU A 149 -9.90 -9.47 -5.98
C LEU A 149 -9.55 -8.34 -5.00
N ASP A 150 -9.63 -7.09 -5.46
CA ASP A 150 -9.72 -5.93 -4.58
C ASP A 150 -11.19 -5.48 -4.53
N ILE A 151 -11.87 -5.82 -3.44
CA ILE A 151 -13.29 -5.51 -3.27
C ILE A 151 -13.56 -4.00 -3.21
N SER A 152 -12.57 -3.19 -2.81
CA SER A 152 -12.73 -1.74 -2.70
C SER A 152 -12.75 -1.02 -4.05
N THR A 153 -12.14 -1.62 -5.08
CA THR A 153 -12.10 -1.06 -6.45
C THR A 153 -12.94 -1.87 -7.44
N GLY A 154 -13.22 -3.14 -7.13
CA GLY A 154 -13.89 -4.08 -8.05
C GLY A 154 -12.93 -4.73 -9.05
N GLU A 155 -11.61 -4.51 -8.91
CA GLU A 155 -10.62 -5.12 -9.79
C GLU A 155 -10.49 -6.61 -9.50
N TYR A 156 -10.73 -7.44 -10.53
CA TYR A 156 -10.77 -8.89 -10.43
C TYR A 156 -9.89 -9.55 -11.48
N LEU A 157 -8.87 -10.28 -11.03
CA LEU A 157 -7.83 -10.85 -11.86
C LEU A 157 -7.75 -12.36 -11.67
N VAL A 158 -7.41 -13.09 -12.74
CA VAL A 158 -7.28 -14.56 -12.70
C VAL A 158 -6.08 -15.00 -13.53
N ALA A 159 -5.41 -16.03 -13.05
CA ALA A 159 -4.31 -16.69 -13.76
C ALA A 159 -4.30 -18.19 -13.46
N GLU A 160 -3.63 -18.95 -14.32
CA GLU A 160 -3.31 -20.35 -14.12
C GLU A 160 -1.96 -20.65 -14.76
N GLY A 161 -1.12 -21.41 -14.06
CA GLY A 161 0.22 -21.75 -14.55
C GLY A 161 0.95 -22.70 -13.62
N THR A 162 2.28 -22.69 -13.69
CA THR A 162 3.12 -23.47 -12.77
C THR A 162 3.06 -22.93 -11.35
N GLN A 163 3.45 -23.73 -10.37
CA GLN A 163 3.51 -23.29 -8.98
C GLN A 163 4.44 -22.06 -8.81
N ASP A 164 5.57 -22.03 -9.51
CA ASP A 164 6.52 -20.91 -9.48
C ASP A 164 5.92 -19.62 -10.07
N TYR A 165 5.09 -19.75 -11.11
CA TYR A 165 4.35 -18.61 -11.65
C TYR A 165 3.34 -18.05 -10.66
N VAL A 166 2.60 -18.92 -9.96
CA VAL A 166 1.64 -18.50 -8.93
C VAL A 166 2.35 -17.90 -7.73
N ASP A 167 3.49 -18.46 -7.28
CA ASP A 167 4.31 -17.84 -6.20
C ASP A 167 4.73 -16.42 -6.58
N LYS A 168 5.21 -16.22 -7.79
CA LYS A 168 5.54 -14.88 -8.32
C LYS A 168 4.34 -13.92 -8.24
N LEU A 169 3.15 -14.34 -8.67
CA LEU A 169 1.96 -13.51 -8.60
C LEU A 169 1.58 -13.18 -7.15
N LEU A 170 1.62 -14.17 -6.24
CA LEU A 170 1.35 -13.93 -4.82
C LEU A 170 2.36 -12.94 -4.20
N VAL A 171 3.62 -13.00 -4.60
CA VAL A 171 4.63 -12.04 -4.13
C VAL A 171 4.39 -10.63 -4.67
N ASN A 172 4.06 -10.50 -5.95
CA ASN A 172 3.86 -9.21 -6.62
C ASN A 172 2.58 -8.50 -6.17
N PHE A 173 1.48 -9.24 -6.05
CA PHE A 173 0.21 -8.70 -5.56
C PHE A 173 0.18 -8.54 -4.04
N ALA A 174 1.02 -9.27 -3.32
CA ALA A 174 1.12 -9.25 -1.85
C ALA A 174 -0.25 -9.28 -1.16
N PRO A 175 -1.10 -10.31 -1.42
CA PRO A 175 -2.46 -10.36 -0.91
C PRO A 175 -2.46 -10.29 0.61
N LYS A 176 -3.44 -9.57 1.14
CA LYS A 176 -3.62 -9.43 2.60
C LYS A 176 -4.26 -10.69 3.21
N GLU A 177 -4.94 -11.49 2.39
CA GLU A 177 -5.54 -12.76 2.78
C GLU A 177 -5.54 -13.74 1.61
N VAL A 178 -5.27 -15.02 1.86
CA VAL A 178 -5.25 -16.07 0.85
C VAL A 178 -6.17 -17.20 1.25
N LEU A 179 -7.06 -17.57 0.33
CA LEU A 179 -8.04 -18.64 0.48
C LEU A 179 -7.53 -19.90 -0.20
N TYR A 180 -7.82 -21.06 0.39
CA TYR A 180 -7.56 -22.35 -0.22
C TYR A 180 -8.48 -23.44 0.35
N LEU A 181 -8.51 -24.60 -0.30
CA LEU A 181 -9.34 -25.73 0.09
C LEU A 181 -8.95 -26.28 1.46
N ARG A 182 -9.94 -26.59 2.31
CA ARG A 182 -9.75 -27.20 3.64
C ARG A 182 -8.83 -28.43 3.59
N GLY A 183 -7.94 -28.53 4.58
CA GLY A 183 -6.95 -29.61 4.68
C GLY A 183 -5.71 -29.45 3.79
N ARG A 184 -5.56 -28.36 3.04
CA ARG A 184 -4.40 -28.08 2.18
C ARG A 184 -3.37 -27.14 2.81
N LYS A 185 -3.47 -26.84 4.09
CA LYS A 185 -2.59 -25.89 4.78
C LYS A 185 -1.10 -26.25 4.61
N ARG A 186 -0.76 -27.52 4.83
CA ARG A 186 0.63 -27.99 4.69
C ARG A 186 1.14 -27.81 3.25
N ASN A 187 0.32 -28.17 2.26
CA ASN A 187 0.68 -27.98 0.84
C ASN A 187 0.90 -26.51 0.52
N PHE A 188 0.08 -25.60 1.09
CA PHE A 188 0.22 -24.17 0.89
C PHE A 188 1.51 -23.63 1.51
N GLU A 189 1.79 -24.01 2.78
CA GLU A 189 2.99 -23.56 3.50
C GLU A 189 4.28 -24.08 2.86
N GLU A 190 4.29 -25.32 2.36
CA GLU A 190 5.42 -25.90 1.61
C GLU A 190 5.65 -25.20 0.25
N ALA A 191 4.57 -24.80 -0.45
CA ALA A 191 4.64 -24.17 -1.76
C ALA A 191 4.97 -22.67 -1.71
N PHE A 192 4.35 -21.92 -0.79
CA PHE A 192 4.33 -20.44 -0.80
C PHE A 192 4.82 -19.80 0.51
N GLY A 193 5.14 -20.63 1.52
CA GLY A 193 5.58 -20.18 2.84
C GLY A 193 4.41 -19.81 3.77
N ASN A 194 4.77 -19.35 4.97
CA ASN A 194 3.83 -19.08 6.08
C ASN A 194 3.57 -17.60 6.36
N LYS A 195 3.96 -16.71 5.44
CA LYS A 195 3.89 -15.24 5.63
C LYS A 195 2.50 -14.64 5.40
N TYR A 196 1.57 -15.40 4.81
CA TYR A 196 0.24 -14.91 4.44
C TYR A 196 -0.78 -15.17 5.54
N PHE A 197 -1.74 -14.28 5.71
CA PHE A 197 -2.96 -14.62 6.43
C PHE A 197 -3.80 -15.53 5.55
N THR A 198 -4.20 -16.68 6.08
CA THR A 198 -4.86 -17.72 5.30
C THR A 198 -6.19 -18.13 5.89
N PHE A 199 -7.12 -18.53 5.02
CA PHE A 199 -8.40 -19.08 5.42
C PHE A 199 -8.76 -20.31 4.57
N GLU A 200 -9.26 -21.37 5.24
CA GLU A 200 -9.66 -22.63 4.59
C GLU A 200 -11.12 -22.58 4.18
N LEU A 201 -11.39 -22.86 2.90
CA LEU A 201 -12.74 -22.96 2.35
C LEU A 201 -13.26 -24.38 2.37
N ASP A 202 -14.57 -24.54 2.52
CA ASP A 202 -15.25 -25.83 2.43
C ASP A 202 -15.25 -26.37 1.01
N ASP A 203 -15.26 -27.71 0.86
CA ASP A 203 -15.15 -28.41 -0.43
C ASP A 203 -16.17 -27.93 -1.46
N TRP A 204 -17.42 -27.69 -1.05
CA TRP A 204 -18.49 -27.27 -1.95
C TRP A 204 -18.23 -25.92 -2.61
N MET A 205 -17.52 -24.99 -1.93
CA MET A 205 -17.18 -23.66 -2.45
C MET A 205 -16.09 -23.72 -3.54
N MET A 206 -15.37 -24.84 -3.62
CA MET A 206 -14.24 -25.04 -4.53
C MET A 206 -14.57 -26.06 -5.62
N THR A 207 -15.85 -26.40 -5.83
CA THR A 207 -16.27 -27.26 -6.93
C THR A 207 -16.40 -26.44 -8.24
N HIS A 208 -16.03 -27.04 -9.37
CA HIS A 208 -16.10 -26.37 -10.67
C HIS A 208 -17.54 -25.92 -11.03
N GLU A 209 -18.53 -26.76 -10.70
CA GLU A 209 -19.93 -26.44 -10.99
C GLU A 209 -20.42 -25.23 -10.21
N ALA A 210 -20.27 -25.22 -8.88
CA ALA A 210 -20.73 -24.11 -8.03
C ALA A 210 -20.01 -22.80 -8.35
N THR A 211 -18.70 -22.86 -8.56
CA THR A 211 -17.88 -21.67 -8.85
C THR A 211 -18.20 -21.07 -10.23
N ASN A 212 -18.39 -21.93 -11.25
CA ASN A 212 -18.78 -21.46 -12.57
C ASN A 212 -20.18 -20.84 -12.57
N GLU A 213 -21.16 -21.49 -11.91
CA GLU A 213 -22.52 -20.93 -11.76
C GLU A 213 -22.50 -19.57 -11.05
N ARG A 214 -21.72 -19.44 -9.98
CA ARG A 214 -21.61 -18.19 -9.25
C ARG A 214 -21.02 -17.05 -10.08
N LEU A 215 -20.02 -17.34 -10.94
CA LEU A 215 -19.44 -16.37 -11.88
C LEU A 215 -20.41 -15.98 -12.98
N LEU A 216 -21.10 -16.96 -13.58
CA LEU A 216 -22.13 -16.68 -14.60
C LEU A 216 -23.23 -15.76 -14.07
N LYS A 217 -23.68 -16.00 -12.83
CA LYS A 217 -24.65 -15.17 -12.14
C LYS A 217 -24.09 -13.77 -11.86
N GLN A 218 -22.83 -13.67 -11.40
CA GLN A 218 -22.18 -12.38 -11.12
C GLN A 218 -22.13 -11.46 -12.33
N PHE A 219 -21.71 -12.00 -13.47
CA PHE A 219 -21.53 -11.23 -14.70
C PHE A 219 -22.77 -11.20 -15.60
N ASN A 220 -23.85 -11.89 -15.20
CA ASN A 220 -25.08 -12.01 -15.95
C ASN A 220 -24.84 -12.50 -17.40
N VAL A 221 -24.03 -13.55 -17.55
CA VAL A 221 -23.64 -14.13 -18.85
C VAL A 221 -23.97 -15.62 -18.93
N GLN A 222 -24.09 -16.16 -20.14
CA GLN A 222 -24.37 -17.60 -20.34
C GLN A 222 -23.08 -18.45 -20.34
N ASN A 223 -21.92 -17.86 -20.60
CA ASN A 223 -20.62 -18.52 -20.56
C ASN A 223 -19.51 -17.50 -20.32
N LEU A 224 -18.33 -17.99 -19.92
CA LEU A 224 -17.17 -17.16 -19.60
C LEU A 224 -16.22 -16.92 -20.78
N LYS A 225 -16.56 -17.35 -22.01
CA LYS A 225 -15.70 -17.21 -23.20
C LYS A 225 -15.29 -15.78 -23.49
N GLY A 226 -16.21 -14.83 -23.31
CA GLY A 226 -15.94 -13.40 -23.51
C GLY A 226 -14.84 -12.81 -22.59
N PHE A 227 -14.54 -13.48 -21.49
CA PHE A 227 -13.47 -13.08 -20.55
C PHE A 227 -12.11 -13.74 -20.87
N GLY A 228 -12.05 -14.67 -21.84
CA GLY A 228 -10.80 -15.35 -22.23
C GLY A 228 -10.25 -16.32 -21.17
N VAL A 229 -11.10 -16.86 -20.29
CA VAL A 229 -10.71 -17.71 -19.16
C VAL A 229 -11.04 -19.20 -19.35
N ASP A 230 -11.54 -19.60 -20.52
CA ASP A 230 -11.93 -20.99 -20.82
C ASP A 230 -10.79 -22.01 -20.61
N ASN A 231 -9.57 -21.58 -20.83
CA ASN A 231 -8.38 -22.44 -20.70
C ASN A 231 -7.80 -22.43 -19.27
N LEU A 232 -8.50 -21.87 -18.30
CA LEU A 232 -8.04 -21.70 -16.92
C LEU A 232 -9.00 -22.37 -15.93
N PRO A 233 -9.23 -23.71 -16.00
CA PRO A 233 -10.23 -24.38 -15.19
C PRO A 233 -9.99 -24.20 -13.69
N HIS A 234 -8.74 -24.23 -13.21
CA HIS A 234 -8.40 -24.04 -11.82
C HIS A 234 -8.44 -22.55 -11.43
N GLY A 235 -8.11 -21.64 -12.36
CA GLY A 235 -8.29 -20.20 -12.19
C GLY A 235 -9.75 -19.81 -12.02
N VAL A 236 -10.66 -20.39 -12.83
CA VAL A 236 -12.11 -20.19 -12.73
C VAL A 236 -12.64 -20.66 -11.37
N VAL A 237 -12.18 -21.83 -10.89
CA VAL A 237 -12.55 -22.31 -9.55
C VAL A 237 -12.06 -21.34 -8.48
N ALA A 238 -10.83 -20.89 -8.55
CA ALA A 238 -10.28 -19.90 -7.60
C ALA A 238 -11.07 -18.59 -7.60
N ALA A 239 -11.44 -18.10 -8.80
CA ALA A 239 -12.27 -16.90 -8.93
C ALA A 239 -13.68 -17.11 -8.34
N GLY A 240 -14.42 -18.13 -8.73
CA GLY A 240 -15.75 -18.40 -8.16
C GLY A 240 -15.75 -18.61 -6.65
N ALA A 241 -14.69 -19.23 -6.10
CA ALA A 241 -14.53 -19.44 -4.67
C ALA A 241 -14.41 -18.11 -3.90
N ILE A 242 -13.73 -17.09 -4.44
CA ILE A 242 -13.70 -15.75 -3.85
C ILE A 242 -15.11 -15.17 -3.73
N LEU A 243 -15.97 -15.32 -4.75
CA LEU A 243 -17.34 -14.81 -4.68
C LEU A 243 -18.19 -15.56 -3.63
N HIS A 244 -18.01 -16.87 -3.51
CA HIS A 244 -18.65 -17.64 -2.42
C HIS A 244 -18.16 -17.17 -1.03
N TYR A 245 -16.88 -16.84 -0.90
CA TYR A 245 -16.35 -16.29 0.33
C TYR A 245 -16.96 -14.93 0.67
N LEU A 246 -17.20 -14.06 -0.33
CA LEU A 246 -17.92 -12.81 -0.13
C LEU A 246 -19.36 -13.03 0.36
N ASP A 247 -20.05 -14.06 -0.17
CA ASP A 247 -21.41 -14.41 0.28
C ASP A 247 -21.39 -14.82 1.77
N VAL A 248 -20.42 -15.64 2.18
CA VAL A 248 -20.26 -16.06 3.60
C VAL A 248 -19.87 -14.90 4.52
N THR A 249 -19.10 -13.95 4.03
CA THR A 249 -18.69 -12.75 4.78
C THR A 249 -19.72 -11.63 4.76
N GLN A 250 -20.93 -11.89 4.25
CA GLN A 250 -22.07 -10.97 4.16
C GLN A 250 -21.82 -9.75 3.24
N HIS A 251 -20.92 -9.88 2.27
CA HIS A 251 -20.69 -8.88 1.22
C HIS A 251 -21.52 -9.19 -0.02
N LEU A 252 -22.83 -9.10 0.11
CA LEU A 252 -23.80 -9.54 -0.93
C LEU A 252 -23.91 -8.55 -2.10
N GLN A 253 -23.58 -7.29 -1.89
CA GLN A 253 -23.67 -6.24 -2.92
C GLN A 253 -22.33 -6.14 -3.67
N THR A 254 -22.22 -6.88 -4.76
CA THR A 254 -21.00 -6.99 -5.58
C THR A 254 -21.17 -6.41 -6.99
N GLY A 255 -22.15 -5.52 -7.21
CA GLY A 255 -22.49 -4.95 -8.53
C GLY A 255 -21.37 -4.13 -9.20
N HIS A 256 -20.38 -3.66 -8.44
CA HIS A 256 -19.19 -3.00 -8.98
C HIS A 256 -18.14 -3.97 -9.54
N ILE A 257 -18.21 -5.26 -9.24
CA ILE A 257 -17.35 -6.30 -9.81
C ILE A 257 -17.98 -6.71 -11.16
N GLN A 258 -17.63 -5.97 -12.21
CA GLN A 258 -18.26 -6.12 -13.53
C GLN A 258 -17.39 -6.88 -14.52
N HIS A 259 -16.10 -7.05 -14.23
CA HIS A 259 -15.16 -7.64 -15.18
C HIS A 259 -14.22 -8.60 -14.48
N LEU A 260 -13.85 -9.71 -15.17
CA LEU A 260 -12.81 -10.65 -14.77
C LEU A 260 -11.71 -10.60 -15.82
N SER A 261 -10.52 -10.16 -15.44
CA SER A 261 -9.40 -10.01 -16.36
C SER A 261 -8.38 -11.12 -16.17
N ARG A 262 -7.93 -11.71 -17.28
CA ARG A 262 -6.84 -12.68 -17.28
C ARG A 262 -5.49 -11.97 -17.16
N ILE A 263 -4.62 -12.48 -16.28
CA ILE A 263 -3.20 -12.11 -16.26
C ILE A 263 -2.48 -13.02 -17.26
N GLU A 264 -1.94 -12.43 -18.33
CA GLU A 264 -1.19 -13.16 -19.36
C GLU A 264 0.31 -13.08 -19.06
N GLU A 265 0.94 -14.21 -18.76
CA GLU A 265 2.37 -14.30 -18.45
C GLU A 265 3.25 -13.76 -19.60
N ASP A 266 2.81 -13.97 -20.83
CA ASP A 266 3.55 -13.57 -22.02
C ASP A 266 3.59 -12.06 -22.27
N LYS A 267 2.75 -11.26 -21.62
CA LYS A 267 2.71 -9.81 -21.80
C LYS A 267 3.69 -9.03 -20.92
N TYR A 268 4.22 -9.67 -19.87
CA TYR A 268 5.01 -8.98 -18.86
C TYR A 268 6.39 -9.57 -18.68
N VAL A 269 7.34 -8.71 -18.29
CA VAL A 269 8.70 -9.13 -17.92
C VAL A 269 8.64 -10.07 -16.71
N TRP A 270 9.29 -11.20 -16.83
CA TRP A 270 9.39 -12.14 -15.72
C TRP A 270 10.50 -11.69 -14.75
N MET A 271 10.12 -11.57 -13.48
CA MET A 271 11.04 -11.30 -12.37
C MET A 271 10.66 -12.22 -11.21
N ASP A 272 11.65 -12.87 -10.61
CA ASP A 272 11.43 -13.64 -9.39
C ASP A 272 11.35 -12.74 -8.14
N ARG A 273 10.95 -13.33 -7.01
CA ARG A 273 10.85 -12.63 -5.73
C ARG A 273 12.18 -12.02 -5.26
N PHE A 274 13.28 -12.65 -5.63
CA PHE A 274 14.62 -12.18 -5.25
C PHE A 274 14.99 -10.94 -6.05
N THR A 275 14.70 -10.92 -7.33
CA THR A 275 14.93 -9.78 -8.23
C THR A 275 14.16 -8.53 -7.77
N ILE A 276 12.86 -8.66 -7.46
CA ILE A 276 12.04 -7.54 -6.99
C ILE A 276 12.61 -6.94 -5.71
N ARG A 277 13.01 -7.79 -4.76
CA ARG A 277 13.61 -7.37 -3.50
C ARG A 277 15.01 -6.78 -3.70
N ASN A 278 15.86 -7.42 -4.50
CA ASN A 278 17.25 -6.99 -4.71
C ASN A 278 17.35 -5.67 -5.46
N LEU A 279 16.41 -5.38 -6.37
CA LEU A 279 16.33 -4.10 -7.08
C LEU A 279 15.59 -3.02 -6.27
N GLU A 280 15.04 -3.36 -5.11
CA GLU A 280 14.29 -2.43 -4.25
C GLU A 280 13.22 -1.65 -5.04
N LEU A 281 12.38 -2.39 -5.80
CA LEU A 281 11.42 -1.77 -6.71
C LEU A 281 10.28 -1.08 -5.98
N LEU A 282 9.65 -1.78 -5.03
CA LEU A 282 8.43 -1.38 -4.33
C LEU A 282 8.65 -1.24 -2.83
N ASN A 283 9.37 -2.19 -2.23
CA ASN A 283 9.67 -2.23 -0.81
C ASN A 283 11.17 -2.22 -0.59
N GLY A 284 11.65 -1.40 0.32
CA GLY A 284 13.06 -1.35 0.69
C GLY A 284 13.44 -2.48 1.66
N GLN A 285 14.72 -2.83 1.69
CA GLN A 285 15.26 -3.83 2.63
C GLN A 285 15.25 -3.34 4.09
N ARG A 286 15.20 -2.03 4.31
CA ARG A 286 15.10 -1.35 5.61
C ARG A 286 13.90 -0.42 5.60
N GLU A 287 13.32 -0.15 6.77
CA GLU A 287 12.11 0.69 6.94
C GLU A 287 12.20 2.07 6.27
N ASN A 288 13.41 2.64 6.13
CA ASN A 288 13.62 3.97 5.52
C ASN A 288 14.36 3.92 4.18
N SER A 289 14.42 2.77 3.51
CA SER A 289 15.04 2.67 2.18
C SER A 289 14.21 3.40 1.13
N THR A 290 14.88 4.16 0.26
CA THR A 290 14.25 4.76 -0.92
C THR A 290 14.20 3.72 -2.04
N THR A 291 13.01 3.48 -2.58
CA THR A 291 12.76 2.51 -3.65
C THR A 291 12.66 3.20 -5.01
N LEU A 292 12.63 2.41 -6.11
CA LEU A 292 12.33 2.96 -7.43
C LEU A 292 10.95 3.65 -7.45
N TYR A 293 9.94 3.05 -6.80
CA TYR A 293 8.61 3.64 -6.68
C TYR A 293 8.68 5.06 -6.09
N ASN A 294 9.42 5.27 -5.01
CA ASN A 294 9.55 6.60 -4.38
C ASN A 294 10.17 7.67 -5.31
N ILE A 295 11.03 7.25 -6.24
CA ILE A 295 11.68 8.17 -7.20
C ILE A 295 10.72 8.58 -8.31
N ILE A 296 9.96 7.64 -8.85
CA ILE A 296 9.13 7.87 -10.04
C ILE A 296 7.67 8.22 -9.70
N ASP A 297 7.23 8.04 -8.45
CA ASP A 297 5.87 8.39 -8.04
C ASP A 297 5.72 9.91 -7.88
N ARG A 298 5.14 10.51 -8.91
CA ARG A 298 4.64 11.89 -8.95
C ARG A 298 3.14 11.88 -9.26
N THR A 299 2.49 10.73 -9.05
CA THR A 299 1.04 10.61 -9.26
C THR A 299 0.28 11.48 -8.27
N ILE A 300 -0.81 12.04 -8.73
CA ILE A 300 -1.66 12.95 -7.96
C ILE A 300 -2.80 12.19 -7.30
N THR A 301 -3.42 11.27 -8.06
CA THR A 301 -4.58 10.51 -7.60
C THR A 301 -4.16 9.20 -6.91
N PRO A 302 -4.92 8.72 -5.90
CA PRO A 302 -4.66 7.42 -5.28
C PRO A 302 -4.71 6.25 -6.28
N MET A 303 -5.64 6.30 -7.26
CA MET A 303 -5.77 5.28 -8.29
C MET A 303 -4.59 5.27 -9.26
N GLY A 304 -4.01 6.44 -9.59
CA GLY A 304 -2.74 6.52 -10.32
C GLY A 304 -1.59 5.88 -9.56
N GLY A 305 -1.48 6.13 -8.25
CA GLY A 305 -0.47 5.48 -7.40
C GLY A 305 -0.59 3.96 -7.38
N ARG A 306 -1.81 3.41 -7.27
CA ARG A 306 -2.06 1.95 -7.34
C ARG A 306 -1.66 1.37 -8.71
N LEU A 307 -2.02 2.06 -9.78
CA LEU A 307 -1.66 1.64 -11.13
C LEU A 307 -0.14 1.68 -11.37
N LEU A 308 0.53 2.72 -10.90
CA LEU A 308 1.99 2.86 -10.99
C LEU A 308 2.70 1.72 -10.26
N HIS A 309 2.24 1.37 -9.06
CA HIS A 309 2.75 0.22 -8.31
C HIS A 309 2.67 -1.08 -9.13
N ARG A 310 1.54 -1.29 -9.82
CA ARG A 310 1.36 -2.43 -10.73
C ARG A 310 2.25 -2.36 -11.96
N TRP A 311 2.44 -1.20 -12.58
CA TRP A 311 3.31 -1.07 -13.75
C TRP A 311 4.78 -1.35 -13.43
N ILE A 312 5.23 -1.04 -12.22
CA ILE A 312 6.57 -1.41 -11.74
C ILE A 312 6.70 -2.92 -11.53
N ALA A 313 5.68 -3.56 -10.96
CA ALA A 313 5.66 -5.01 -10.72
C ALA A 313 5.55 -5.82 -12.02
N PHE A 314 4.90 -5.26 -13.05
CA PHE A 314 4.58 -5.91 -14.32
C PHE A 314 4.97 -5.04 -15.53
N PRO A 315 6.29 -4.83 -15.79
CA PRO A 315 6.74 -4.13 -16.99
C PRO A 315 6.36 -4.90 -18.25
N LEU A 316 6.12 -4.18 -19.34
CA LEU A 316 5.62 -4.76 -20.60
C LEU A 316 6.74 -5.42 -21.41
N LYS A 317 6.40 -6.46 -22.21
CA LYS A 317 7.29 -7.10 -23.17
C LYS A 317 7.00 -6.73 -24.63
N GLU A 318 5.91 -6.06 -24.92
CA GLU A 318 5.52 -5.72 -26.28
C GLU A 318 5.92 -4.29 -26.62
N VAL A 319 6.59 -4.08 -27.75
CA VAL A 319 7.07 -2.76 -28.20
C VAL A 319 5.95 -1.75 -28.38
N ARG A 320 4.83 -2.15 -29.00
CA ARG A 320 3.73 -1.23 -29.33
C ARG A 320 3.08 -0.59 -28.10
N PRO A 321 2.64 -1.33 -27.07
CA PRO A 321 2.12 -0.73 -25.84
C PRO A 321 3.14 0.15 -25.12
N ILE A 322 4.44 -0.23 -25.12
CA ILE A 322 5.49 0.58 -24.50
C ILE A 322 5.63 1.92 -25.24
N ARG A 323 5.74 1.89 -26.58
CA ARG A 323 5.84 3.11 -27.41
C ARG A 323 4.61 3.99 -27.27
N ASN A 324 3.42 3.41 -27.16
CA ASN A 324 2.18 4.16 -26.90
C ASN A 324 2.29 4.98 -25.62
N ARG A 325 2.81 4.41 -24.54
CA ARG A 325 3.04 5.14 -23.29
C ARG A 325 4.11 6.24 -23.50
N GLN A 326 5.23 5.90 -24.14
CA GLN A 326 6.31 6.86 -24.40
C GLN A 326 5.87 8.06 -25.21
N THR A 327 5.01 7.87 -26.25
CA THR A 327 4.51 8.99 -27.06
C THR A 327 3.69 9.97 -26.24
N VAL A 328 2.88 9.49 -25.28
CA VAL A 328 2.12 10.36 -24.37
C VAL A 328 3.05 11.08 -23.38
N VAL A 329 4.03 10.37 -22.82
CA VAL A 329 5.05 10.97 -21.95
C VAL A 329 5.81 12.07 -22.70
N GLU A 330 6.21 11.81 -23.95
CA GLU A 330 6.88 12.79 -24.80
C GLU A 330 6.01 14.02 -25.12
N TYR A 331 4.73 13.79 -25.40
CA TYR A 331 3.77 14.88 -25.62
C TYR A 331 3.67 15.77 -24.38
N LEU A 332 3.42 15.20 -23.21
CA LEU A 332 3.33 15.95 -21.95
C LEU A 332 4.67 16.60 -21.55
N PHE A 333 5.80 16.02 -21.95
CA PHE A 333 7.13 16.59 -21.74
C PHE A 333 7.32 17.86 -22.58
N LYS A 334 6.93 17.83 -23.87
CA LYS A 334 7.11 18.94 -24.84
C LYS A 334 6.05 20.04 -24.71
N HIS A 335 4.87 19.77 -24.14
CA HIS A 335 3.74 20.70 -24.07
C HIS A 335 3.44 21.09 -22.60
N PRO A 336 4.13 22.12 -22.06
CA PRO A 336 3.98 22.50 -20.65
C PRO A 336 2.59 23.06 -20.29
N ALA A 337 1.89 23.71 -21.23
CA ALA A 337 0.56 24.27 -21.00
C ALA A 337 -0.48 23.14 -20.80
N GLU A 338 -0.50 22.19 -21.71
CA GLU A 338 -1.38 21.02 -21.68
C GLU A 338 -1.10 20.14 -20.45
N ARG A 339 0.20 19.93 -20.12
CA ARG A 339 0.61 19.23 -18.91
C ARG A 339 0.07 19.90 -17.65
N GLU A 340 0.12 21.24 -17.58
CA GLU A 340 -0.39 21.95 -16.40
C GLU A 340 -1.92 21.91 -16.31
N ILE A 341 -2.65 21.94 -17.44
CA ILE A 341 -4.10 21.73 -17.45
C ILE A 341 -4.44 20.34 -16.89
N VAL A 342 -3.77 19.28 -17.37
CA VAL A 342 -3.99 17.92 -16.87
C VAL A 342 -3.68 17.87 -15.38
N ARG A 343 -2.52 18.38 -14.96
CA ARG A 343 -2.10 18.38 -13.54
C ARG A 343 -3.11 19.08 -12.64
N LYS A 344 -3.56 20.26 -13.00
CA LYS A 344 -4.51 21.08 -12.22
C LYS A 344 -5.86 20.38 -12.05
N ASN A 345 -6.35 19.71 -13.09
CA ASN A 345 -7.62 19.03 -13.03
C ASN A 345 -7.54 17.69 -12.28
N LEU A 346 -6.43 16.94 -12.38
CA LEU A 346 -6.18 15.75 -11.58
C LEU A 346 -6.21 16.02 -10.06
N LEU A 347 -5.77 17.22 -9.63
CA LEU A 347 -5.86 17.64 -8.22
C LEU A 347 -7.30 17.74 -7.68
N GLN A 348 -8.29 17.85 -8.58
CA GLN A 348 -9.71 17.88 -8.20
C GLN A 348 -10.36 16.49 -8.24
N ILE A 349 -9.65 15.47 -8.75
CA ILE A 349 -10.14 14.10 -8.85
C ILE A 349 -9.65 13.30 -7.65
N TYR A 350 -10.57 12.95 -6.77
CA TYR A 350 -10.33 12.07 -5.63
C TYR A 350 -10.24 10.60 -6.07
N ASP A 351 -10.31 9.67 -5.12
CA ASP A 351 -10.30 8.22 -5.40
C ASP A 351 -11.62 7.75 -6.04
N MET A 352 -11.76 8.04 -7.32
CA MET A 352 -12.97 7.76 -8.09
C MET A 352 -13.27 6.24 -8.16
N GLU A 353 -12.25 5.38 -8.25
CA GLU A 353 -12.44 3.92 -8.25
C GLU A 353 -13.18 3.44 -7.00
N ARG A 354 -12.73 3.87 -5.81
CA ARG A 354 -13.33 3.48 -4.54
C ARG A 354 -14.69 4.14 -4.31
N VAL A 355 -14.87 5.37 -4.76
CA VAL A 355 -16.17 6.05 -4.65
C VAL A 355 -17.21 5.38 -5.54
N VAL A 356 -16.85 5.01 -6.77
CA VAL A 356 -17.76 4.33 -7.71
C VAL A 356 -18.17 2.94 -7.17
N SER A 357 -17.26 2.20 -6.52
CA SER A 357 -17.62 0.92 -5.90
C SER A 357 -18.65 1.09 -4.76
N LYS A 358 -18.60 2.22 -4.02
CA LYS A 358 -19.58 2.55 -2.97
C LYS A 358 -20.98 2.83 -3.51
N ILE A 359 -21.11 3.27 -4.76
CA ILE A 359 -22.44 3.42 -5.41
C ILE A 359 -23.13 2.06 -5.52
N ALA A 360 -22.45 1.10 -6.11
CA ALA A 360 -23.00 -0.25 -6.33
C ALA A 360 -23.28 -1.00 -5.01
N THR A 361 -22.56 -0.69 -3.95
CA THR A 361 -22.75 -1.28 -2.62
C THR A 361 -23.71 -0.49 -1.72
N GLY A 362 -24.28 0.62 -2.21
CA GLY A 362 -25.21 1.45 -1.46
C GLY A 362 -24.58 2.20 -0.28
N ARG A 363 -23.26 2.37 -0.27
CA ARG A 363 -22.48 2.96 0.84
C ARG A 363 -21.94 4.36 0.55
N ILE A 364 -22.20 4.92 -0.61
CA ILE A 364 -21.74 6.27 -0.97
C ILE A 364 -22.41 7.31 -0.05
N THR A 365 -21.63 8.28 0.40
CA THR A 365 -22.13 9.37 1.26
C THR A 365 -22.53 10.60 0.43
N PRO A 366 -23.36 11.52 0.95
CA PRO A 366 -23.72 12.74 0.24
C PRO A 366 -22.51 13.60 -0.18
N ARG A 367 -21.48 13.67 0.66
CA ARG A 367 -20.22 14.38 0.32
C ARG A 367 -19.46 13.71 -0.82
N GLU A 368 -19.39 12.39 -0.83
CA GLU A 368 -18.76 11.65 -1.92
C GLU A 368 -19.51 11.80 -3.24
N MET A 369 -20.84 11.94 -3.22
CA MET A 369 -21.61 12.27 -4.44
C MET A 369 -21.19 13.62 -5.03
N VAL A 370 -21.05 14.64 -4.20
CA VAL A 370 -20.56 15.96 -4.64
C VAL A 370 -19.11 15.88 -5.14
N GLN A 371 -18.25 15.16 -4.43
CA GLN A 371 -16.86 14.93 -4.87
C GLN A 371 -16.80 14.23 -6.23
N LEU A 372 -17.65 13.23 -6.46
CA LEU A 372 -17.74 12.53 -7.72
C LEU A 372 -18.21 13.45 -8.85
N SER A 373 -19.23 14.28 -8.61
CA SER A 373 -19.68 15.27 -9.58
C SER A 373 -18.59 16.29 -9.94
N ASN A 374 -17.81 16.74 -8.96
CA ASN A 374 -16.66 17.62 -9.18
C ASN A 374 -15.56 16.90 -9.98
N ALA A 375 -15.29 15.61 -9.70
CA ALA A 375 -14.34 14.80 -10.46
C ALA A 375 -14.78 14.66 -11.92
N LEU A 376 -16.06 14.34 -12.18
CA LEU A 376 -16.61 14.28 -13.53
C LEU A 376 -16.51 15.63 -14.29
N THR A 377 -16.65 16.74 -13.58
CA THR A 377 -16.43 18.08 -14.16
C THR A 377 -14.96 18.31 -14.52
N ALA A 378 -14.03 17.85 -13.68
CA ALA A 378 -12.59 18.00 -13.92
C ALA A 378 -12.09 17.11 -15.09
N ILE A 379 -12.81 16.05 -15.45
CA ILE A 379 -12.48 15.20 -16.61
C ILE A 379 -12.63 15.97 -17.93
N GLU A 380 -13.57 16.89 -18.04
CA GLU A 380 -13.86 17.60 -19.29
C GLU A 380 -12.66 18.37 -19.89
N PRO A 381 -11.91 19.21 -19.13
CA PRO A 381 -10.69 19.85 -19.65
C PRO A 381 -9.57 18.84 -19.97
N ILE A 382 -9.47 17.72 -19.24
CA ILE A 382 -8.50 16.65 -19.54
C ILE A 382 -8.84 16.00 -20.87
N LYS A 383 -10.11 15.68 -21.11
CA LYS A 383 -10.61 15.13 -22.37
C LYS A 383 -10.31 16.06 -23.55
N GLN A 384 -10.55 17.37 -23.40
CA GLN A 384 -10.26 18.36 -24.42
C GLN A 384 -8.76 18.41 -24.77
N VAL A 385 -7.85 18.30 -23.79
CA VAL A 385 -6.40 18.20 -24.04
C VAL A 385 -6.08 16.92 -24.81
N CYS A 386 -6.66 15.79 -24.42
CA CYS A 386 -6.41 14.50 -25.08
C CYS A 386 -6.88 14.52 -26.54
N GLU A 387 -8.10 14.98 -26.80
CA GLU A 387 -8.69 15.07 -28.14
C GLU A 387 -7.98 16.12 -29.02
N GLY A 388 -7.49 17.22 -28.45
CA GLY A 388 -6.73 18.26 -29.11
C GLY A 388 -5.33 17.83 -29.56
N ALA A 389 -4.80 16.71 -29.07
CA ALA A 389 -3.47 16.19 -29.38
C ALA A 389 -3.43 15.50 -30.76
N ALA A 390 -3.54 16.30 -31.86
CA ALA A 390 -3.64 15.77 -33.22
C ALA A 390 -2.46 14.86 -33.62
N GLU A 391 -1.27 15.12 -33.07
CA GLU A 391 -0.02 14.38 -33.36
C GLU A 391 0.11 13.08 -32.57
N ASN A 392 -0.73 12.84 -31.53
CA ASN A 392 -0.64 11.70 -30.64
C ASN A 392 -1.92 10.85 -30.68
N GLY A 393 -1.92 9.83 -31.56
CA GLY A 393 -3.07 8.96 -31.75
C GLY A 393 -3.46 8.17 -30.47
N TYR A 394 -2.50 7.80 -29.62
CA TYR A 394 -2.82 7.06 -28.40
C TYR A 394 -3.42 7.97 -27.32
N LEU A 395 -2.94 9.19 -27.18
CA LEU A 395 -3.53 10.17 -26.27
C LEU A 395 -4.98 10.51 -26.66
N ARG A 396 -5.24 10.66 -27.97
CA ARG A 396 -6.60 10.83 -28.48
C ARG A 396 -7.49 9.64 -28.15
N LEU A 397 -6.99 8.42 -28.33
CA LEU A 397 -7.73 7.21 -27.98
C LEU A 397 -8.12 7.19 -26.50
N LEU A 398 -7.22 7.61 -25.60
CA LEU A 398 -7.53 7.76 -24.18
C LEU A 398 -8.61 8.81 -23.94
N GLY A 399 -8.58 9.94 -24.67
CA GLY A 399 -9.62 10.97 -24.61
C GLY A 399 -11.00 10.46 -25.09
N GLU A 400 -11.05 9.70 -26.17
CA GLU A 400 -12.28 9.08 -26.71
C GLU A 400 -12.93 8.10 -25.72
N GLN A 401 -12.13 7.44 -24.86
CA GLN A 401 -12.63 6.52 -23.83
C GLN A 401 -13.21 7.22 -22.59
N LEU A 402 -12.95 8.53 -22.42
CA LEU A 402 -13.50 9.30 -21.31
C LEU A 402 -14.96 9.67 -21.57
N SER A 403 -15.83 9.38 -20.60
CA SER A 403 -17.22 9.78 -20.56
C SER A 403 -17.41 10.96 -19.61
N LEU A 404 -18.19 11.95 -20.01
CA LEU A 404 -18.47 13.07 -19.11
C LEU A 404 -19.64 12.79 -18.17
N CYS A 405 -20.38 11.70 -18.36
CA CYS A 405 -21.57 11.32 -17.60
C CYS A 405 -22.48 12.54 -17.29
N THR A 406 -22.73 13.37 -18.31
CA THR A 406 -23.28 14.74 -18.15
C THR A 406 -24.61 14.75 -17.41
N GLU A 407 -25.55 13.85 -17.78
CA GLU A 407 -26.88 13.81 -17.18
C GLU A 407 -26.84 13.57 -15.67
N ILE A 408 -26.09 12.56 -15.24
CA ILE A 408 -25.99 12.25 -13.80
C ILE A 408 -25.14 13.29 -13.05
N ARG A 409 -24.09 13.84 -13.69
CA ARG A 409 -23.30 14.95 -13.14
C ARG A 409 -24.16 16.16 -12.83
N GLU A 410 -24.94 16.64 -13.82
CA GLU A 410 -25.84 17.78 -13.68
C GLU A 410 -26.98 17.51 -12.69
N ARG A 411 -27.49 16.27 -12.66
CA ARG A 411 -28.49 15.85 -11.69
C ARG A 411 -27.98 15.96 -10.26
N ILE A 412 -26.77 15.45 -9.98
CA ILE A 412 -26.16 15.56 -8.66
C ILE A 412 -25.95 17.04 -8.28
N GLN A 413 -25.43 17.88 -9.20
CA GLN A 413 -25.19 19.31 -8.97
C GLN A 413 -26.47 20.08 -8.67
N ARG A 414 -27.56 19.72 -9.32
CA ARG A 414 -28.87 20.36 -9.12
C ARG A 414 -29.55 19.90 -7.84
N GLU A 415 -29.50 18.59 -7.54
CA GLU A 415 -30.28 17.97 -6.48
C GLU A 415 -29.62 18.03 -5.11
N ILE A 416 -28.28 17.91 -5.02
CA ILE A 416 -27.53 17.90 -3.76
C ILE A 416 -27.02 19.31 -3.45
N VAL A 417 -27.06 19.71 -2.16
CA VAL A 417 -26.47 20.98 -1.74
C VAL A 417 -24.94 20.94 -1.85
N PRO A 418 -24.24 22.07 -2.08
CA PRO A 418 -22.76 22.09 -2.25
C PRO A 418 -21.97 21.56 -1.04
N ASP A 419 -22.45 21.74 0.18
CA ASP A 419 -21.86 21.21 1.41
C ASP A 419 -22.89 20.37 2.19
N PRO A 420 -23.11 19.12 1.76
CA PRO A 420 -24.06 18.24 2.40
C PRO A 420 -23.49 17.65 3.70
N PRO A 421 -24.34 17.12 4.59
CA PRO A 421 -23.91 16.40 5.77
C PRO A 421 -23.02 15.20 5.41
N ALA A 422 -22.07 14.88 6.28
CA ALA A 422 -21.10 13.79 6.05
C ALA A 422 -21.75 12.39 6.05
N VAL A 423 -22.91 12.23 6.66
CA VAL A 423 -23.57 10.92 6.85
C VAL A 423 -25.02 10.99 6.37
N GLN A 424 -25.46 9.94 5.71
CA GLN A 424 -26.86 9.75 5.34
C GLN A 424 -27.77 9.75 6.59
N GLY A 425 -29.01 10.20 6.45
CA GLY A 425 -29.98 10.27 7.54
C GLY A 425 -29.94 11.54 8.39
N LYS A 426 -29.02 12.48 8.08
CA LYS A 426 -29.09 13.85 8.58
C LYS A 426 -29.83 14.74 7.61
N PRO A 427 -30.67 15.70 8.08
CA PRO A 427 -31.44 16.58 7.22
C PRO A 427 -30.54 17.55 6.42
N ASN A 428 -31.10 18.13 5.36
CA ASN A 428 -30.46 19.09 4.45
C ASN A 428 -29.43 18.49 3.47
N ILE A 429 -29.75 17.34 2.91
CA ILE A 429 -28.96 16.75 1.80
C ILE A 429 -29.34 17.40 0.45
N PHE A 430 -30.63 17.59 0.20
CA PHE A 430 -31.15 18.06 -1.09
C PHE A 430 -31.29 19.58 -1.16
N ALA A 431 -31.10 20.14 -2.35
CA ALA A 431 -31.33 21.55 -2.62
C ALA A 431 -32.84 21.90 -2.57
N ARG A 432 -33.14 23.19 -2.46
CA ARG A 432 -34.54 23.67 -2.55
C ARG A 432 -35.04 23.59 -3.99
N GLY A 433 -36.33 23.40 -4.15
CA GLY A 433 -37.00 23.31 -5.45
C GLY A 433 -37.02 21.91 -6.07
N ILE A 434 -36.45 20.89 -5.38
CA ILE A 434 -36.44 19.50 -5.85
C ILE A 434 -37.74 18.75 -5.50
N ASN A 435 -38.30 19.04 -4.32
CA ASN A 435 -39.54 18.44 -3.85
C ASN A 435 -40.33 19.47 -3.06
N GLU A 436 -41.55 19.79 -3.52
CA GLU A 436 -42.44 20.78 -2.90
C GLU A 436 -42.78 20.42 -1.45
N GLU A 437 -43.16 19.16 -1.20
CA GLU A 437 -43.50 18.68 0.14
C GLU A 437 -42.32 18.81 1.13
N LEU A 438 -41.09 18.52 0.65
CA LEU A 438 -39.87 18.67 1.46
C LEU A 438 -39.64 20.15 1.84
N ASP A 439 -39.82 21.04 0.87
CA ASP A 439 -39.61 22.49 1.09
C ASP A 439 -40.66 23.07 2.06
N GLU A 440 -41.93 22.68 1.92
CA GLU A 440 -43.00 23.05 2.87
C GLU A 440 -42.70 22.58 4.28
N LEU A 441 -42.27 21.29 4.44
CA LEU A 441 -41.90 20.75 5.77
C LEU A 441 -40.71 21.46 6.39
N ARG A 442 -39.70 21.83 5.58
CA ARG A 442 -38.53 22.61 6.03
C ARG A 442 -38.94 24.05 6.45
N ASP A 443 -39.87 24.64 5.72
CA ASP A 443 -40.38 25.96 6.08
C ASP A 443 -41.17 25.92 7.40
N ILE A 444 -41.95 24.87 7.66
CA ILE A 444 -42.58 24.61 8.95
C ILE A 444 -41.53 24.52 10.07
N GLN A 445 -40.47 23.74 9.84
CA GLN A 445 -39.39 23.55 10.81
C GLN A 445 -38.61 24.86 11.10
N ARG A 446 -38.34 25.67 10.05
CA ARG A 446 -37.61 26.94 10.15
C ARG A 446 -38.44 27.99 10.85
N ASN A 447 -39.73 28.14 10.45
CA ASN A 447 -40.63 29.11 11.03
C ASN A 447 -41.05 28.73 12.46
N GLY A 448 -40.77 27.48 12.84
CA GLY A 448 -41.03 26.94 14.16
C GLY A 448 -40.38 27.69 15.31
N LYS A 449 -39.15 28.09 15.12
CA LYS A 449 -38.42 28.88 16.11
C LYS A 449 -39.03 30.29 16.27
N ASP A 450 -39.40 30.90 15.18
CA ASP A 450 -40.01 32.23 15.16
C ASP A 450 -41.44 32.19 15.78
N TYR A 451 -42.17 31.09 15.53
CA TYR A 451 -43.49 30.87 16.14
C TYR A 451 -43.36 30.69 17.66
N LEU A 452 -42.41 29.90 18.15
CA LEU A 452 -42.18 29.73 19.58
C LEU A 452 -41.74 31.04 20.26
N LEU A 453 -40.95 31.88 19.58
CA LEU A 453 -40.58 33.20 20.09
C LEU A 453 -41.80 34.16 20.15
N LYS A 454 -42.62 34.16 19.11
CA LYS A 454 -43.86 34.93 19.09
C LYS A 454 -44.86 34.42 20.16
N MET A 455 -44.98 33.11 20.31
CA MET A 455 -45.79 32.52 21.38
C MET A 455 -45.27 32.91 22.76
N GLN A 456 -43.97 32.82 22.99
CA GLN A 456 -43.35 33.25 24.23
C GLN A 456 -43.65 34.73 24.54
N GLN A 457 -43.52 35.57 23.52
CA GLN A 457 -43.76 36.99 23.68
C GLN A 457 -45.25 37.31 23.98
N ARG A 458 -46.18 36.65 23.27
CA ARG A 458 -47.63 36.76 23.54
C ARG A 458 -47.97 36.29 24.95
N GLU A 459 -47.44 35.13 25.37
CA GLU A 459 -47.72 34.61 26.74
C GLU A 459 -47.13 35.51 27.83
N ILE A 460 -45.99 36.18 27.55
CA ILE A 460 -45.41 37.19 28.45
C ILE A 460 -46.33 38.40 28.54
N GLU A 461 -46.91 38.88 27.45
CA GLU A 461 -47.82 40.02 27.41
C GLU A 461 -49.16 39.74 28.09
N GLU A 462 -49.72 38.52 27.86
CA GLU A 462 -50.98 38.09 28.43
C GLU A 462 -50.89 37.76 29.92
N THR A 463 -49.82 37.16 30.40
CA THR A 463 -49.64 36.71 31.78
C THR A 463 -48.90 37.69 32.66
N GLY A 464 -48.16 38.64 32.07
CA GLY A 464 -47.29 39.56 32.83
C GLY A 464 -46.00 38.89 33.38
N ILE A 465 -45.70 37.62 33.02
CA ILE A 465 -44.60 36.85 33.54
C ILE A 465 -43.33 37.17 32.68
N SER A 466 -42.59 38.18 33.04
CA SER A 466 -41.43 38.66 32.29
C SER A 466 -40.27 37.67 32.22
N SER A 467 -40.22 36.68 33.08
CA SER A 467 -39.18 35.65 33.15
C SER A 467 -39.52 34.36 32.39
N LEU A 468 -40.65 34.32 31.69
CA LEU A 468 -41.13 33.17 30.94
C LEU A 468 -40.12 32.76 29.86
N LYS A 469 -39.81 31.47 29.82
CA LYS A 469 -38.94 30.88 28.75
C LYS A 469 -39.60 29.63 28.20
N ILE A 470 -39.54 29.48 26.89
CA ILE A 470 -39.87 28.19 26.25
C ILE A 470 -38.58 27.39 26.15
N GLY A 471 -38.58 26.17 26.69
CA GLY A 471 -37.47 25.20 26.64
C GLY A 471 -37.92 23.86 26.10
N TYR A 472 -36.96 23.00 25.75
CA TYR A 472 -37.22 21.64 25.31
C TYR A 472 -36.54 20.61 26.21
N ASN A 473 -37.23 19.51 26.50
CA ASN A 473 -36.69 18.40 27.27
C ASN A 473 -37.06 17.07 26.62
N ASN A 474 -36.10 16.16 26.50
CA ASN A 474 -36.30 14.85 25.83
C ASN A 474 -37.37 13.97 26.48
N VAL A 475 -37.79 14.23 27.73
CA VAL A 475 -38.78 13.44 28.48
C VAL A 475 -40.18 13.99 28.30
N PHE A 476 -40.37 15.33 28.27
CA PHE A 476 -41.70 15.96 28.27
C PHE A 476 -41.95 16.81 27.02
N GLY A 477 -40.95 17.00 26.13
CA GLY A 477 -41.06 17.87 24.97
C GLY A 477 -40.86 19.36 25.29
N TYR A 478 -41.57 20.23 24.54
CA TYR A 478 -41.54 21.67 24.78
C TYR A 478 -42.34 22.04 26.05
N TYR A 479 -41.78 22.98 26.82
CA TYR A 479 -42.41 23.47 28.07
C TYR A 479 -42.16 24.96 28.24
N LEU A 480 -43.07 25.59 29.02
CA LEU A 480 -42.96 26.92 29.52
C LEU A 480 -42.33 26.89 30.92
N GLU A 481 -41.18 27.54 31.11
CA GLU A 481 -40.52 27.64 32.40
C GLU A 481 -40.82 28.95 33.07
N VAL A 482 -41.43 28.88 34.28
CA VAL A 482 -41.83 30.01 35.08
C VAL A 482 -41.09 29.96 36.41
N ARG A 483 -40.45 31.06 36.82
CA ARG A 483 -39.84 31.17 38.15
C ARG A 483 -40.89 31.15 39.25
N ASN A 484 -40.57 30.54 40.38
CA ASN A 484 -41.49 30.43 41.53
C ASN A 484 -42.05 31.76 41.99
N THR A 485 -41.36 32.89 41.74
CA THR A 485 -41.83 34.25 42.05
C THR A 485 -43.10 34.71 41.29
N TYR A 486 -43.42 34.07 40.19
CA TYR A 486 -44.59 34.37 39.34
C TYR A 486 -45.60 33.22 39.30
N ARG A 487 -45.55 32.28 40.23
CA ARG A 487 -46.44 31.13 40.30
C ARG A 487 -47.95 31.49 40.37
N GLU A 488 -48.28 32.54 41.05
CA GLU A 488 -49.68 33.01 41.22
C GLU A 488 -50.24 33.66 39.92
N GLN A 489 -49.41 34.03 38.98
CA GLN A 489 -49.81 34.61 37.70
C GLN A 489 -50.01 33.58 36.60
N VAL A 490 -49.76 32.29 36.90
CA VAL A 490 -49.87 31.21 35.91
C VAL A 490 -51.36 30.91 35.68
N PRO A 491 -51.80 30.91 34.39
CA PRO A 491 -53.21 30.59 34.06
C PRO A 491 -53.57 29.14 34.47
N GLU A 492 -54.80 28.92 34.92
CA GLU A 492 -55.32 27.60 35.28
C GLU A 492 -55.36 26.62 34.11
N THR A 493 -55.31 27.13 32.89
CA THR A 493 -55.29 26.36 31.64
C THR A 493 -53.97 25.71 31.41
N TRP A 494 -52.88 26.10 32.06
CA TRP A 494 -51.56 25.54 31.92
C TRP A 494 -51.37 24.28 32.77
N ILE A 495 -50.94 23.20 32.17
CA ILE A 495 -50.77 21.92 32.86
C ILE A 495 -49.34 21.84 33.39
N ARG A 496 -49.20 21.79 34.73
CA ARG A 496 -47.92 21.62 35.40
C ARG A 496 -47.35 20.21 35.16
N LYS A 497 -46.11 20.11 34.71
CA LYS A 497 -45.41 18.83 34.44
C LYS A 497 -44.25 18.57 35.39
N GLN A 498 -43.53 19.61 35.81
CA GLN A 498 -42.36 19.42 36.67
C GLN A 498 -42.18 20.63 37.58
N THR A 499 -41.84 20.36 38.83
CA THR A 499 -41.45 21.38 39.83
C THR A 499 -39.93 21.27 40.04
N LEU A 500 -39.21 22.35 39.84
CA LEU A 500 -37.79 22.52 40.12
C LEU A 500 -37.59 23.38 41.37
N VAL A 501 -36.36 23.44 41.88
CA VAL A 501 -36.04 24.22 43.08
C VAL A 501 -36.40 25.71 42.91
N ASN A 502 -36.18 26.30 41.73
CA ASN A 502 -36.36 27.75 41.49
C ASN A 502 -37.40 28.08 40.41
N ALA A 503 -38.02 27.09 39.76
CA ALA A 503 -39.00 27.27 38.70
C ALA A 503 -39.96 26.08 38.59
N GLU A 504 -41.09 26.31 37.93
CA GLU A 504 -42.03 25.26 37.55
C GLU A 504 -42.15 25.21 36.02
N ARG A 505 -42.38 24.01 35.49
CA ARG A 505 -42.53 23.77 34.05
C ARG A 505 -43.96 23.38 33.71
N TYR A 506 -44.51 24.07 32.74
CA TYR A 506 -45.89 23.94 32.30
C TYR A 506 -45.98 23.58 30.82
N ILE A 507 -47.07 22.99 30.39
CA ILE A 507 -47.44 22.71 29.02
C ILE A 507 -48.79 23.31 28.72
N THR A 508 -48.92 23.94 27.56
CA THR A 508 -50.21 24.36 27.00
C THR A 508 -50.63 23.39 25.89
N GLN A 509 -51.94 23.30 25.57
CA GLN A 509 -52.43 22.49 24.48
C GLN A 509 -51.84 22.96 23.15
N GLU A 510 -51.75 24.26 22.93
CA GLU A 510 -51.16 24.87 21.74
C GLU A 510 -49.67 24.46 21.55
N LEU A 511 -48.89 24.47 22.64
CA LEU A 511 -47.48 24.06 22.61
C LEU A 511 -47.34 22.56 22.27
N LYS A 512 -48.25 21.72 22.74
CA LYS A 512 -48.29 20.30 22.46
C LYS A 512 -48.70 20.01 21.02
N ASP A 513 -49.71 20.69 20.49
CA ASP A 513 -50.14 20.55 19.10
C ASP A 513 -49.04 21.00 18.13
N TYR A 514 -48.28 22.01 18.51
CA TYR A 514 -47.14 22.52 17.76
C TYR A 514 -45.96 21.54 17.78
N GLU A 515 -45.68 20.97 18.97
CA GLU A 515 -44.64 19.92 19.11
C GLU A 515 -44.92 18.72 18.19
N GLU A 516 -46.17 18.24 18.17
CA GLU A 516 -46.60 17.14 17.30
C GLU A 516 -46.36 17.47 15.82
N LYS A 517 -46.64 18.72 15.39
CA LYS A 517 -46.35 19.18 14.01
C LYS A 517 -44.87 19.20 13.70
N ILE A 518 -43.99 19.67 14.59
CA ILE A 518 -42.53 19.69 14.37
C ILE A 518 -41.97 18.28 14.31
N LEU A 519 -42.33 17.41 15.28
CA LEU A 519 -41.83 16.03 15.33
C LEU A 519 -42.26 15.22 14.09
N THR A 520 -43.54 15.47 13.68
CA THR A 520 -44.07 14.85 12.45
C THR A 520 -43.36 15.36 11.20
N ALA A 521 -43.02 16.68 11.15
CA ALA A 521 -42.26 17.26 10.05
C ALA A 521 -40.84 16.69 9.96
N GLU A 522 -40.09 16.59 11.09
CA GLU A 522 -38.76 16.01 11.12
C GLU A 522 -38.72 14.55 10.59
N THR A 523 -39.67 13.74 11.05
CA THR A 523 -39.80 12.36 10.62
C THR A 523 -40.12 12.26 9.12
N LYS A 524 -41.03 13.09 8.62
CA LYS A 524 -41.38 13.13 7.18
C LYS A 524 -40.23 13.62 6.32
N ILE A 525 -39.50 14.67 6.75
CA ILE A 525 -38.30 15.17 6.07
C ILE A 525 -37.31 14.03 5.89
N GLN A 526 -37.02 13.28 6.96
CA GLN A 526 -36.11 12.13 6.89
C GLN A 526 -36.59 11.05 5.91
N VAL A 527 -37.84 10.71 5.91
CA VAL A 527 -38.44 9.72 5.00
C VAL A 527 -38.32 10.18 3.55
N ILE A 528 -38.66 11.45 3.26
CA ILE A 528 -38.58 12.00 1.91
C ILE A 528 -37.13 12.07 1.43
N GLU A 529 -36.21 12.60 2.25
CA GLU A 529 -34.78 12.67 1.90
C GLU A 529 -34.17 11.30 1.67
N ASN A 530 -34.48 10.30 2.49
CA ASN A 530 -34.01 8.92 2.28
C ASN A 530 -34.56 8.31 0.97
N ARG A 531 -35.83 8.59 0.62
CA ARG A 531 -36.40 8.15 -0.67
C ARG A 531 -35.69 8.80 -1.85
N LEU A 532 -35.55 10.11 -1.85
CA LEU A 532 -34.86 10.86 -2.91
C LEU A 532 -33.39 10.41 -3.05
N TYR A 533 -32.74 10.13 -1.92
CA TYR A 533 -31.38 9.62 -1.91
C TYR A 533 -31.26 8.24 -2.55
N ALA A 534 -32.18 7.33 -2.23
CA ALA A 534 -32.24 6.00 -2.84
C ALA A 534 -32.52 6.07 -4.35
N GLU A 535 -33.41 6.97 -4.78
CA GLU A 535 -33.73 7.21 -6.20
C GLU A 535 -32.50 7.76 -6.97
N LEU A 536 -31.78 8.72 -6.39
CA LEU A 536 -30.54 9.27 -6.99
C LEU A 536 -29.45 8.21 -7.05
N MET A 537 -29.25 7.44 -5.98
CA MET A 537 -28.27 6.36 -5.94
C MET A 537 -28.57 5.27 -6.98
N LEU A 538 -29.84 4.90 -7.16
CA LEU A 538 -30.25 3.95 -8.19
C LEU A 538 -29.93 4.46 -9.59
N ALA A 539 -30.19 5.75 -9.87
CA ALA A 539 -29.84 6.36 -11.15
C ALA A 539 -28.32 6.38 -11.39
N MET A 540 -27.52 6.62 -10.36
CA MET A 540 -26.05 6.57 -10.46
C MET A 540 -25.54 5.17 -10.82
N THR A 541 -26.25 4.11 -10.42
CA THR A 541 -25.84 2.72 -10.69
C THR A 541 -25.72 2.42 -12.18
N GLU A 542 -26.54 3.07 -13.02
CA GLU A 542 -26.51 2.91 -14.48
C GLU A 542 -25.20 3.41 -15.12
N TYR A 543 -24.50 4.32 -14.45
CA TYR A 543 -23.25 4.94 -14.92
C TYR A 543 -21.99 4.31 -14.33
N VAL A 544 -22.10 3.30 -13.45
CA VAL A 544 -20.96 2.68 -12.76
C VAL A 544 -19.89 2.18 -13.75
N ALA A 545 -20.28 1.51 -14.83
CA ALA A 545 -19.32 0.99 -15.81
C ALA A 545 -18.52 2.11 -16.51
N GLN A 546 -19.20 3.19 -16.91
CA GLN A 546 -18.57 4.34 -17.56
C GLN A 546 -17.62 5.05 -16.59
N MET A 547 -18.05 5.27 -15.35
CA MET A 547 -17.23 5.90 -14.32
C MET A 547 -16.00 5.03 -13.93
N GLN A 548 -16.11 3.71 -13.95
CA GLN A 548 -14.97 2.80 -13.75
C GLN A 548 -13.98 2.91 -14.91
N GLN A 549 -14.48 3.00 -16.15
CA GLN A 549 -13.64 3.24 -17.33
C GLN A 549 -12.92 4.59 -17.24
N ASP A 550 -13.63 5.65 -16.87
CA ASP A 550 -13.05 6.97 -16.64
C ASP A 550 -11.93 6.92 -15.59
N ALA A 551 -12.19 6.27 -14.46
CA ALA A 551 -11.19 6.10 -13.40
C ALA A 551 -9.93 5.36 -13.90
N ALA A 552 -10.09 4.31 -14.72
CA ALA A 552 -8.97 3.56 -15.29
C ALA A 552 -8.15 4.42 -16.29
N VAL A 553 -8.81 5.22 -17.13
CA VAL A 553 -8.12 6.13 -18.06
C VAL A 553 -7.41 7.26 -17.32
N ILE A 554 -8.07 7.86 -16.33
CA ILE A 554 -7.47 8.91 -15.49
C ILE A 554 -6.26 8.37 -14.73
N ALA A 555 -6.32 7.17 -14.18
CA ALA A 555 -5.17 6.53 -13.53
C ALA A 555 -3.99 6.34 -14.50
N GLN A 556 -4.26 5.95 -15.77
CA GLN A 556 -3.22 5.86 -16.80
C GLN A 556 -2.61 7.21 -17.13
N LEU A 557 -3.43 8.24 -17.33
CA LEU A 557 -2.95 9.61 -17.62
C LEU A 557 -2.12 10.17 -16.46
N ASP A 558 -2.50 9.88 -15.22
CA ASP A 558 -1.77 10.29 -14.02
C ASP A 558 -0.40 9.60 -13.93
N CYS A 559 -0.31 8.31 -14.25
CA CYS A 559 0.98 7.59 -14.35
C CYS A 559 1.87 8.19 -15.45
N LEU A 560 1.32 8.48 -16.63
CA LEU A 560 2.07 9.06 -17.75
C LEU A 560 2.52 10.49 -17.45
N LEU A 561 1.69 11.27 -16.76
CA LEU A 561 2.07 12.58 -16.23
C LEU A 561 3.19 12.49 -15.19
N SER A 562 3.13 11.48 -14.32
CA SER A 562 4.17 11.19 -13.33
C SER A 562 5.51 10.92 -14.03
N PHE A 563 5.53 10.11 -15.09
CA PHE A 563 6.75 9.84 -15.88
C PHE A 563 7.27 11.11 -16.55
N ALA A 564 6.41 11.93 -17.17
CA ALA A 564 6.82 13.19 -17.79
C ALA A 564 7.39 14.17 -16.75
N THR A 565 6.76 14.28 -15.59
CA THR A 565 7.21 15.15 -14.49
C THR A 565 8.57 14.70 -13.97
N THR A 566 8.73 13.40 -13.69
CA THR A 566 10.00 12.80 -13.25
C THR A 566 11.10 13.00 -14.28
N ALA A 567 10.79 12.87 -15.57
CA ALA A 567 11.74 13.08 -16.65
C ALA A 567 12.24 14.53 -16.72
N ILE A 568 11.36 15.51 -16.52
CA ILE A 568 11.72 16.93 -16.50
C ILE A 568 12.59 17.26 -15.28
N GLU A 569 12.17 16.82 -14.09
CA GLU A 569 12.88 17.09 -12.83
C GLU A 569 14.29 16.46 -12.81
N ASN A 570 14.49 15.32 -13.48
CA ASN A 570 15.71 14.53 -13.40
C ASN A 570 16.52 14.48 -14.70
N LYS A 571 16.09 15.23 -15.73
CA LYS A 571 16.72 15.26 -17.05
C LYS A 571 16.85 13.85 -17.66
N TYR A 572 15.76 13.08 -17.63
CA TYR A 572 15.68 11.77 -18.24
C TYR A 572 15.36 11.88 -19.74
N VAL A 573 15.79 10.91 -20.51
CA VAL A 573 15.61 10.87 -21.96
C VAL A 573 14.67 9.74 -22.40
N CYS A 574 14.03 9.93 -23.55
CA CYS A 574 13.21 8.89 -24.17
C CYS A 574 14.11 7.76 -24.72
N PRO A 575 14.01 6.52 -24.23
CA PRO A 575 14.78 5.40 -24.80
C PRO A 575 14.14 4.89 -26.09
N ASP A 576 14.98 4.45 -27.04
CA ASP A 576 14.52 3.69 -28.23
C ASP A 576 14.29 2.23 -27.86
N ILE A 577 13.03 1.81 -27.86
CA ILE A 577 12.60 0.44 -27.58
C ILE A 577 12.33 -0.27 -28.92
N ASN A 578 12.92 -1.47 -29.10
CA ASN A 578 12.76 -2.26 -30.32
C ASN A 578 12.75 -3.78 -30.02
N ASP A 579 12.40 -4.58 -31.02
CA ASP A 579 12.37 -6.06 -30.90
C ASP A 579 13.76 -6.71 -31.00
N GLY A 580 14.83 -5.93 -31.08
CA GLY A 580 16.20 -6.42 -31.09
C GLY A 580 16.64 -7.09 -29.80
N LEU A 581 17.90 -7.44 -29.70
CA LEU A 581 18.49 -8.12 -28.55
C LEU A 581 19.55 -7.25 -27.84
N VAL A 582 19.83 -6.06 -28.38
CA VAL A 582 20.89 -5.18 -27.87
C VAL A 582 20.36 -4.30 -26.73
N VAL A 583 21.13 -4.20 -25.66
CA VAL A 583 20.96 -3.21 -24.59
C VAL A 583 22.17 -2.29 -24.63
N ASP A 584 21.98 -1.06 -25.10
CA ASP A 584 23.01 -0.06 -25.31
C ASP A 584 22.63 1.22 -24.55
N ILE A 585 23.32 1.52 -23.47
CA ILE A 585 23.06 2.62 -22.56
C ILE A 585 24.29 3.53 -22.53
N HIS A 586 24.13 4.79 -22.91
CA HIS A 586 25.18 5.79 -22.84
C HIS A 586 24.97 6.73 -21.65
N GLN A 587 26.03 6.95 -20.87
CA GLN A 587 26.04 7.81 -19.67
C GLN A 587 24.84 7.51 -18.75
N GLY A 588 24.60 6.21 -18.51
CA GLY A 588 23.56 5.75 -17.59
C GLY A 588 23.82 6.18 -16.15
N ARG A 589 22.77 6.55 -15.39
CA ARG A 589 22.80 6.92 -13.98
C ARG A 589 21.87 6.03 -13.18
N HIS A 590 22.19 5.83 -11.91
CA HIS A 590 21.32 5.04 -11.02
C HIS A 590 20.20 5.93 -10.46
N PRO A 591 18.92 5.70 -10.81
CA PRO A 591 17.83 6.63 -10.49
C PRO A 591 17.64 6.89 -8.99
N VAL A 592 17.91 5.89 -8.14
CA VAL A 592 17.76 6.03 -6.69
C VAL A 592 19.00 6.68 -6.07
N ILE A 593 20.21 6.18 -6.39
CA ILE A 593 21.45 6.67 -5.78
C ILE A 593 21.69 8.14 -6.14
N GLU A 594 21.45 8.54 -7.41
CA GLU A 594 21.67 9.96 -7.81
C GLU A 594 20.83 10.94 -6.98
N LYS A 595 19.69 10.51 -6.44
CA LYS A 595 18.82 11.33 -5.59
C LYS A 595 19.19 11.31 -4.11
N GLN A 596 19.97 10.33 -3.69
CA GLN A 596 20.45 10.22 -2.31
C GLN A 596 21.80 10.89 -2.09
N LEU A 597 22.51 11.24 -3.18
CA LEU A 597 23.79 11.92 -3.07
C LEU A 597 23.61 13.35 -2.49
N PRO A 598 24.55 13.82 -1.67
CA PRO A 598 24.61 15.21 -1.25
C PRO A 598 24.64 16.18 -2.45
N ILE A 599 24.17 17.40 -2.26
CA ILE A 599 24.00 18.42 -3.33
C ILE A 599 25.32 18.73 -4.04
N ASP A 600 26.45 18.56 -3.36
CA ASP A 600 27.81 18.80 -3.86
C ASP A 600 28.44 17.59 -4.57
N GLN A 601 27.75 16.45 -4.62
CA GLN A 601 28.25 15.23 -5.26
C GLN A 601 27.37 14.85 -6.44
N GLU A 602 27.99 14.76 -7.62
CA GLU A 602 27.33 14.24 -8.80
C GLU A 602 27.52 12.73 -8.96
N TYR A 603 26.49 12.05 -9.48
CA TYR A 603 26.60 10.65 -9.84
C TYR A 603 27.49 10.49 -11.08
N ILE A 604 28.45 9.57 -11.03
CA ILE A 604 29.35 9.31 -12.18
C ILE A 604 28.63 8.38 -13.17
N PRO A 605 28.24 8.90 -14.35
CA PRO A 605 27.51 8.11 -15.33
C PRO A 605 28.40 7.10 -16.04
N ASN A 606 27.81 5.98 -16.49
CA ASN A 606 28.53 4.87 -17.11
C ASN A 606 27.83 4.36 -18.37
N ASP A 607 28.66 3.89 -19.34
CA ASP A 607 28.20 3.26 -20.55
C ASP A 607 28.12 1.75 -20.38
N VAL A 608 27.03 1.13 -20.85
CA VAL A 608 26.86 -0.33 -20.81
C VAL A 608 26.31 -0.80 -22.15
N LEU A 609 27.08 -1.62 -22.83
CA LEU A 609 26.68 -2.32 -24.07
C LEU A 609 26.61 -3.81 -23.80
N LEU A 610 25.45 -4.43 -24.06
CA LEU A 610 25.25 -5.87 -24.04
C LEU A 610 24.57 -6.32 -25.34
N ASP A 611 25.16 -7.28 -26.02
CA ASP A 611 24.57 -7.91 -27.21
C ASP A 611 24.82 -9.43 -27.18
N ASN A 612 24.06 -10.20 -27.94
CA ASN A 612 24.17 -11.65 -27.95
C ASN A 612 25.32 -12.18 -28.81
N ASN A 613 26.04 -11.34 -29.56
CA ASN A 613 27.00 -11.74 -30.55
C ASN A 613 28.46 -11.36 -30.22
N GLY A 614 28.66 -10.15 -29.67
CA GLY A 614 30.03 -9.62 -29.44
C GLY A 614 30.36 -9.41 -27.97
N GLN A 615 29.38 -8.98 -27.16
CA GLN A 615 29.54 -8.65 -25.74
C GLN A 615 28.33 -9.15 -24.93
N GLN A 616 28.20 -10.48 -24.88
CA GLN A 616 27.12 -11.15 -24.18
C GLN A 616 27.30 -11.06 -22.68
N ILE A 617 28.51 -11.29 -22.19
CA ILE A 617 28.85 -11.33 -20.76
C ILE A 617 29.93 -10.28 -20.48
N ILE A 618 29.65 -9.44 -19.52
CA ILE A 618 30.61 -8.50 -18.94
C ILE A 618 31.04 -9.07 -17.58
N ILE A 619 32.31 -9.42 -17.44
CA ILE A 619 32.92 -9.72 -16.15
C ILE A 619 33.43 -8.40 -15.59
N LEU A 620 32.88 -8.04 -14.43
CA LEU A 620 33.12 -6.75 -13.76
C LEU A 620 33.99 -7.00 -12.52
N THR A 621 35.25 -6.59 -12.58
CA THR A 621 36.18 -6.68 -11.45
C THR A 621 36.39 -5.30 -10.78
N GLY A 622 37.02 -5.27 -9.64
CA GLY A 622 37.36 -4.06 -8.89
C GLY A 622 37.03 -4.17 -7.40
N PRO A 623 37.48 -3.18 -6.61
CA PRO A 623 37.37 -3.23 -5.16
C PRO A 623 35.90 -3.14 -4.70
N ASN A 624 35.66 -3.60 -3.47
CA ASN A 624 34.42 -3.31 -2.80
C ASN A 624 34.27 -1.79 -2.61
N MET A 625 33.06 -1.28 -2.58
CA MET A 625 32.70 0.17 -2.56
C MET A 625 33.02 0.94 -3.86
N ALA A 626 33.62 0.32 -4.89
CA ALA A 626 33.83 0.99 -6.17
C ALA A 626 32.55 1.26 -6.97
N GLY A 627 31.43 0.60 -6.61
CA GLY A 627 30.12 0.80 -7.26
C GLY A 627 29.71 -0.31 -8.23
N LYS A 628 30.32 -1.51 -8.18
CA LYS A 628 29.96 -2.68 -9.01
C LYS A 628 28.48 -3.02 -8.91
N SER A 629 27.98 -3.25 -7.71
CA SER A 629 26.56 -3.57 -7.45
C SER A 629 25.60 -2.44 -7.88
N ALA A 630 26.03 -1.18 -7.74
CA ALA A 630 25.24 -0.03 -8.20
C ALA A 630 25.10 -0.02 -9.72
N LEU A 631 26.18 -0.36 -10.47
CA LEU A 631 26.14 -0.45 -11.93
C LEU A 631 25.23 -1.58 -12.42
N LEU A 632 25.27 -2.75 -11.79
CA LEU A 632 24.36 -3.86 -12.11
C LEU A 632 22.91 -3.43 -11.94
N ARG A 633 22.57 -2.90 -10.77
CA ARG A 633 21.21 -2.44 -10.47
C ARG A 633 20.78 -1.29 -11.40
N GLN A 634 21.66 -0.32 -11.67
CA GLN A 634 21.43 0.75 -12.64
C GLN A 634 20.95 0.21 -13.97
N THR A 635 21.66 -0.77 -14.54
CA THR A 635 21.34 -1.36 -15.83
C THR A 635 19.94 -1.99 -15.82
N ALA A 636 19.63 -2.80 -14.81
CA ALA A 636 18.31 -3.40 -14.68
C ALA A 636 17.19 -2.36 -14.51
N LEU A 637 17.41 -1.34 -13.67
CA LEU A 637 16.42 -0.29 -13.42
C LEU A 637 16.15 0.55 -14.67
N ILE A 638 17.17 0.87 -15.47
CA ILE A 638 17.01 1.57 -16.76
C ILE A 638 16.18 0.71 -17.74
N VAL A 639 16.47 -0.59 -17.86
CA VAL A 639 15.68 -1.49 -18.70
C VAL A 639 14.24 -1.60 -18.23
N LEU A 640 14.00 -1.73 -16.92
CA LEU A 640 12.67 -1.77 -16.35
C LEU A 640 11.88 -0.47 -16.61
N MET A 641 12.49 0.68 -16.35
CA MET A 641 11.87 1.99 -16.62
C MET A 641 11.49 2.13 -18.08
N ALA A 642 12.39 1.76 -19.00
CA ALA A 642 12.13 1.77 -20.42
C ALA A 642 10.92 0.89 -20.81
N GLN A 643 10.85 -0.34 -20.28
CA GLN A 643 9.75 -1.28 -20.57
C GLN A 643 8.44 -0.96 -19.83
N MET A 644 8.45 -0.09 -18.84
CA MET A 644 7.23 0.52 -18.30
C MET A 644 6.67 1.63 -19.23
N GLY A 645 7.46 2.13 -20.17
CA GLY A 645 7.13 3.27 -21.01
C GLY A 645 7.58 4.62 -20.42
N SER A 646 8.43 4.60 -19.39
CA SER A 646 9.05 5.79 -18.80
C SER A 646 10.28 6.24 -19.57
N PHE A 647 10.66 7.50 -19.40
CA PHE A 647 11.99 8.00 -19.75
C PHE A 647 13.02 7.50 -18.76
N VAL A 648 14.29 7.48 -19.15
CA VAL A 648 15.37 6.81 -18.41
C VAL A 648 16.51 7.76 -18.05
N PRO A 649 17.22 7.52 -16.94
CA PRO A 649 18.38 8.31 -16.50
C PRO A 649 19.62 7.97 -17.33
N ALA A 650 19.70 8.45 -18.55
CA ALA A 650 20.82 8.27 -19.48
C ALA A 650 20.97 9.49 -20.39
N GLU A 651 22.07 9.59 -21.16
CA GLU A 651 22.21 10.53 -22.27
C GLU A 651 21.46 10.00 -23.50
N SER A 652 21.60 8.69 -23.76
CA SER A 652 20.79 7.96 -24.73
C SER A 652 20.72 6.48 -24.34
N ALA A 653 19.64 5.80 -24.76
CA ALA A 653 19.48 4.38 -24.54
C ALA A 653 18.72 3.73 -25.70
N ARG A 654 19.26 2.61 -26.20
CA ARG A 654 18.60 1.73 -27.17
C ARG A 654 18.45 0.36 -26.54
N ILE A 655 17.21 -0.06 -26.34
CA ILE A 655 16.90 -1.25 -25.56
C ILE A 655 16.04 -2.20 -26.38
N GLY A 656 16.62 -3.34 -26.74
CA GLY A 656 15.88 -4.50 -27.22
C GLY A 656 15.06 -5.11 -26.08
N ILE A 657 13.87 -5.60 -26.38
CA ILE A 657 12.97 -6.18 -25.39
C ILE A 657 13.66 -7.27 -24.56
N VAL A 658 13.60 -7.11 -23.28
CA VAL A 658 14.02 -8.10 -22.27
C VAL A 658 12.76 -8.80 -21.74
N ASP A 659 12.75 -10.12 -21.77
CA ASP A 659 11.62 -10.93 -21.34
C ASP A 659 11.72 -11.38 -19.88
N LYS A 660 12.96 -11.52 -19.37
CA LYS A 660 13.23 -11.94 -18.00
C LYS A 660 14.41 -11.16 -17.43
N ILE A 661 14.26 -10.70 -16.18
CA ILE A 661 15.34 -10.07 -15.43
C ILE A 661 15.61 -10.89 -14.18
N PHE A 662 16.86 -11.29 -14.01
CA PHE A 662 17.31 -12.05 -12.86
C PHE A 662 18.40 -11.29 -12.12
N THR A 663 18.32 -11.26 -10.82
CA THR A 663 19.36 -10.68 -9.98
C THR A 663 19.74 -11.61 -8.85
N ARG A 664 21.03 -11.83 -8.69
CA ARG A 664 21.61 -12.40 -7.49
C ARG A 664 22.59 -11.41 -6.90
N VAL A 665 22.16 -10.70 -5.86
CA VAL A 665 22.91 -9.59 -5.24
C VAL A 665 22.98 -9.79 -3.73
N GLY A 666 24.19 -9.87 -3.17
CA GLY A 666 24.45 -9.90 -1.73
C GLY A 666 24.02 -11.18 -1.00
N ALA A 667 24.51 -11.38 0.21
CA ALA A 667 24.04 -12.45 1.09
C ALA A 667 22.76 -12.00 1.81
N SER A 668 21.65 -12.70 1.57
CA SER A 668 20.46 -12.57 2.41
C SER A 668 20.50 -13.67 3.46
N ASP A 669 20.80 -13.31 4.71
CA ASP A 669 20.70 -14.24 5.84
C ASP A 669 19.22 -14.57 6.09
N ASN A 670 18.79 -15.75 5.69
CA ASN A 670 17.49 -16.29 6.04
C ASN A 670 17.61 -17.18 7.28
N ILE A 671 17.97 -16.56 8.41
CA ILE A 671 18.20 -17.24 9.69
C ILE A 671 16.93 -18.01 10.13
N SER A 672 15.76 -17.57 9.71
CA SER A 672 14.47 -18.18 10.10
C SER A 672 14.19 -19.55 9.46
N ALA A 673 14.83 -19.88 8.33
CA ALA A 673 14.65 -21.17 7.65
C ALA A 673 15.74 -22.21 8.01
N GLY A 674 16.78 -21.84 8.75
CA GLY A 674 17.89 -22.73 9.09
C GLY A 674 18.75 -23.17 7.90
N GLU A 675 18.59 -22.53 6.74
CA GLU A 675 19.38 -22.83 5.53
C GLU A 675 20.72 -22.09 5.56
N SER A 676 21.79 -22.77 5.10
CA SER A 676 23.09 -22.13 4.90
C SER A 676 22.96 -21.02 3.83
N THR A 677 23.61 -19.86 4.07
CA THR A 677 23.68 -18.74 3.11
C THR A 677 24.16 -19.20 1.73
N PHE A 678 25.08 -20.15 1.69
CA PHE A 678 25.56 -20.75 0.45
C PHE A 678 24.51 -21.61 -0.27
N MET A 679 23.68 -22.35 0.48
CA MET A 679 22.58 -23.14 -0.10
C MET A 679 21.50 -22.24 -0.72
N VAL A 680 21.15 -21.15 -0.04
CA VAL A 680 20.24 -20.13 -0.60
C VAL A 680 20.81 -19.53 -1.88
N GLU A 681 22.11 -19.20 -1.89
CA GLU A 681 22.82 -18.70 -3.07
C GLU A 681 22.77 -19.67 -4.24
N MET A 682 22.99 -20.97 -4.00
CA MET A 682 22.94 -22.00 -5.03
C MET A 682 21.52 -22.26 -5.54
N ASN A 683 20.53 -22.19 -4.68
CA ASN A 683 19.10 -22.30 -5.05
C ASN A 683 18.68 -21.14 -5.97
N GLU A 684 19.06 -19.90 -5.63
CA GLU A 684 18.82 -18.72 -6.47
C GLU A 684 19.53 -18.86 -7.84
N ALA A 685 20.80 -19.23 -7.86
CA ALA A 685 21.56 -19.45 -9.09
C ALA A 685 20.96 -20.57 -9.95
N SER A 686 20.55 -21.68 -9.33
CA SER A 686 19.89 -22.81 -10.02
C SER A 686 18.56 -22.38 -10.67
N SER A 687 17.75 -21.61 -9.96
CA SER A 687 16.51 -21.06 -10.50
C SER A 687 16.76 -20.17 -11.72
N ILE A 688 17.77 -19.32 -11.67
CA ILE A 688 18.17 -18.46 -12.79
C ILE A 688 18.58 -19.33 -14.00
N LEU A 689 19.53 -20.24 -13.80
CA LEU A 689 20.13 -21.04 -14.89
C LEU A 689 19.11 -21.93 -15.61
N ASN A 690 18.11 -22.45 -14.90
CA ASN A 690 17.03 -23.28 -15.47
C ASN A 690 15.98 -22.47 -16.25
N ASN A 691 15.94 -21.15 -16.09
CA ASN A 691 14.91 -20.29 -16.68
C ASN A 691 15.43 -19.28 -17.71
N LEU A 692 16.67 -19.42 -18.20
CA LEU A 692 17.26 -18.51 -19.16
C LEU A 692 16.56 -18.54 -20.53
N SER A 693 16.53 -17.40 -21.19
CA SER A 693 16.11 -17.19 -22.57
C SER A 693 17.12 -16.31 -23.32
N GLU A 694 16.97 -16.17 -24.62
CA GLU A 694 17.83 -15.28 -25.44
C GLU A 694 17.65 -13.79 -25.12
N ARG A 695 16.51 -13.42 -24.53
CA ARG A 695 16.15 -12.05 -24.14
C ARG A 695 16.40 -11.78 -22.67
N SER A 696 16.87 -12.76 -21.90
CA SER A 696 17.13 -12.59 -20.47
C SER A 696 18.26 -11.60 -20.20
N LEU A 697 18.10 -10.82 -19.14
CA LEU A 697 19.13 -9.99 -18.51
C LEU A 697 19.45 -10.57 -17.13
N VAL A 698 20.70 -10.96 -16.92
CA VAL A 698 21.16 -11.65 -15.71
C VAL A 698 22.20 -10.79 -15.00
N LEU A 699 22.04 -10.61 -13.69
CA LEU A 699 22.93 -9.82 -12.85
C LEU A 699 23.43 -10.67 -11.68
N PHE A 700 24.68 -11.08 -11.74
CA PHE A 700 25.35 -11.78 -10.64
C PHE A 700 26.30 -10.84 -9.91
N ASP A 701 26.16 -10.76 -8.61
CA ASP A 701 27.02 -9.95 -7.74
C ASP A 701 27.65 -10.84 -6.67
N GLU A 702 28.98 -11.03 -6.80
CA GLU A 702 29.82 -11.74 -5.85
C GLU A 702 29.40 -13.20 -5.59
N LEU A 703 29.02 -13.92 -6.63
CA LEU A 703 28.63 -15.33 -6.54
C LEU A 703 29.82 -16.22 -6.13
N GLY A 704 29.60 -17.20 -5.24
CA GLY A 704 30.58 -18.17 -4.76
C GLY A 704 31.31 -17.76 -3.46
N ARG A 705 30.89 -16.68 -2.78
CA ARG A 705 31.51 -16.24 -1.53
C ARG A 705 31.24 -17.13 -0.32
N GLY A 706 30.16 -17.89 -0.34
CA GLY A 706 29.72 -18.71 0.81
C GLY A 706 30.49 -20.00 1.04
N THR A 707 31.53 -20.30 0.24
CA THR A 707 32.32 -21.54 0.31
C THR A 707 33.82 -21.25 0.23
N SER A 708 34.64 -22.31 0.09
CA SER A 708 36.09 -22.13 -0.08
C SER A 708 36.42 -21.38 -1.38
N THR A 709 37.53 -20.63 -1.40
CA THR A 709 37.91 -19.77 -2.53
C THR A 709 37.94 -20.55 -3.83
N TYR A 710 38.58 -21.73 -3.84
CA TYR A 710 38.72 -22.55 -5.07
C TYR A 710 37.39 -23.15 -5.55
N ASP A 711 36.51 -23.57 -4.62
CA ASP A 711 35.15 -24.02 -4.97
C ASP A 711 34.34 -22.87 -5.55
N GLY A 712 34.42 -21.67 -4.91
CA GLY A 712 33.75 -20.48 -5.36
C GLY A 712 34.14 -20.03 -6.76
N ILE A 713 35.48 -20.01 -7.06
CA ILE A 713 35.99 -19.71 -8.40
C ILE A 713 35.51 -20.77 -9.41
N SER A 714 35.61 -22.06 -9.07
CA SER A 714 35.22 -23.14 -9.97
C SER A 714 33.74 -23.09 -10.33
N ILE A 715 32.86 -22.82 -9.37
CA ILE A 715 31.43 -22.67 -9.58
C ILE A 715 31.13 -21.42 -10.43
N ALA A 716 31.75 -20.29 -10.12
CA ALA A 716 31.56 -19.05 -10.86
C ALA A 716 32.00 -19.20 -12.32
N TRP A 717 33.15 -19.81 -12.54
CA TRP A 717 33.67 -20.11 -13.88
C TRP A 717 32.71 -20.99 -14.69
N ALA A 718 32.29 -22.11 -14.10
CA ALA A 718 31.38 -23.06 -14.75
C ALA A 718 30.02 -22.43 -15.09
N ILE A 719 29.48 -21.52 -14.22
CA ILE A 719 28.25 -20.80 -14.49
C ILE A 719 28.40 -19.82 -15.65
N VAL A 720 29.49 -19.05 -15.70
CA VAL A 720 29.75 -18.11 -16.81
C VAL A 720 29.93 -18.87 -18.13
N GLU A 721 30.69 -19.98 -18.11
CA GLU A 721 30.86 -20.87 -19.26
C GLU A 721 29.51 -21.46 -19.73
N TYR A 722 28.70 -21.98 -18.81
CA TYR A 722 27.37 -22.50 -19.12
C TYR A 722 26.47 -21.45 -19.81
N ILE A 723 26.45 -20.22 -19.30
CA ILE A 723 25.65 -19.12 -19.89
C ILE A 723 26.18 -18.75 -21.27
N HIS A 724 27.53 -18.78 -21.47
CA HIS A 724 28.12 -18.48 -22.76
C HIS A 724 27.80 -19.57 -23.80
N GLU A 725 27.85 -20.84 -23.41
CA GLU A 725 27.63 -21.98 -24.31
C GLU A 725 26.13 -22.25 -24.58
N GLN A 726 25.26 -21.81 -23.71
CA GLN A 726 23.81 -21.99 -23.85
C GLN A 726 23.31 -21.31 -25.15
N ARG A 727 22.44 -21.98 -25.90
CA ARG A 727 21.90 -21.50 -27.20
C ARG A 727 21.21 -20.13 -27.13
N GLY A 728 20.64 -19.72 -25.97
CA GLY A 728 19.95 -18.47 -25.79
C GLY A 728 20.86 -17.25 -25.64
N HIS A 729 22.16 -17.41 -25.37
CA HIS A 729 23.13 -16.32 -25.19
C HIS A 729 22.61 -15.18 -24.31
N ALA A 730 22.09 -15.50 -23.12
CA ALA A 730 21.52 -14.50 -22.19
C ALA A 730 22.52 -13.39 -21.84
N LYS A 731 22.10 -12.15 -21.91
CA LYS A 731 22.91 -10.97 -21.56
C LYS A 731 23.23 -10.97 -20.08
N THR A 732 24.51 -10.89 -19.71
CA THR A 732 24.92 -11.06 -18.32
C THR A 732 25.93 -10.01 -17.87
N LEU A 733 25.69 -9.43 -16.72
CA LEU A 733 26.65 -8.66 -15.94
C LEU A 733 27.07 -9.49 -14.72
N PHE A 734 28.35 -9.84 -14.64
CA PHE A 734 28.91 -10.70 -13.61
C PHE A 734 29.96 -9.93 -12.78
N ALA A 735 29.55 -9.36 -11.65
CA ALA A 735 30.48 -8.69 -10.75
C ALA A 735 31.14 -9.70 -9.80
N THR A 736 32.44 -9.64 -9.73
CA THR A 736 33.25 -10.56 -8.93
C THR A 736 34.53 -9.88 -8.43
N HIS A 737 35.18 -10.51 -7.43
CA HIS A 737 36.55 -10.22 -7.03
C HIS A 737 37.54 -11.37 -7.34
N TYR A 738 37.03 -12.39 -8.02
CA TYR A 738 37.87 -13.45 -8.55
C TYR A 738 38.56 -12.94 -9.82
N HIS A 739 39.84 -12.56 -9.70
CA HIS A 739 40.64 -12.05 -10.81
C HIS A 739 40.92 -13.11 -11.87
N GLU A 740 40.87 -14.39 -11.50
CA GLU A 740 41.04 -15.55 -12.34
C GLU A 740 39.99 -15.57 -13.47
N LEU A 741 38.77 -15.07 -13.23
CA LEU A 741 37.74 -14.99 -14.28
C LEU A 741 38.12 -14.04 -15.42
N ASN A 742 39.14 -13.15 -15.26
CA ASN A 742 39.63 -12.29 -16.33
C ASN A 742 40.25 -13.10 -17.49
N GLU A 743 40.72 -14.31 -17.25
CA GLU A 743 41.27 -15.18 -18.28
C GLU A 743 40.21 -15.67 -19.27
N MET A 744 38.92 -15.61 -18.89
CA MET A 744 37.83 -16.06 -19.74
C MET A 744 37.68 -15.23 -21.03
N GLU A 745 38.06 -13.95 -21.04
CA GLU A 745 38.01 -13.11 -22.25
C GLU A 745 38.91 -13.66 -23.37
N GLN A 746 40.02 -14.32 -23.02
CA GLN A 746 40.95 -14.91 -23.99
C GLN A 746 40.39 -16.21 -24.60
N ASN A 747 39.58 -16.94 -23.83
CA ASN A 747 39.08 -18.27 -24.22
C ASN A 747 37.68 -18.22 -24.85
N PHE A 748 36.89 -17.17 -24.56
CA PHE A 748 35.48 -17.07 -24.96
C PHE A 748 35.20 -15.77 -25.73
N SER A 749 34.70 -15.88 -26.95
CA SER A 749 34.61 -14.75 -27.90
C SER A 749 33.59 -13.67 -27.51
N ARG A 750 32.57 -13.99 -26.70
CA ARG A 750 31.48 -13.08 -26.29
C ARG A 750 31.62 -12.60 -24.85
N ILE A 751 32.72 -12.90 -24.17
CA ILE A 751 33.03 -12.40 -22.82
C ILE A 751 33.93 -11.18 -22.94
N ARG A 752 33.70 -10.17 -22.15
CA ARG A 752 34.50 -8.96 -22.06
C ARG A 752 34.74 -8.58 -20.59
N ASN A 753 35.99 -8.22 -20.30
CA ASN A 753 36.42 -7.78 -18.99
C ASN A 753 36.29 -6.25 -18.85
N TYR A 754 35.72 -5.83 -17.74
CA TYR A 754 35.70 -4.45 -17.36
C TYR A 754 36.06 -4.34 -15.87
N ASN A 755 36.57 -3.17 -15.50
CA ASN A 755 36.80 -2.84 -14.11
C ASN A 755 36.18 -1.48 -13.76
N VAL A 756 35.84 -1.29 -12.50
CA VAL A 756 35.46 0.04 -11.98
C VAL A 756 36.75 0.73 -11.54
N SER A 757 37.09 1.81 -12.25
CA SER A 757 38.38 2.47 -12.08
C SER A 757 38.57 3.09 -10.72
N VAL A 758 39.80 2.92 -10.23
CA VAL A 758 40.31 3.47 -8.97
C VAL A 758 41.60 4.20 -9.29
N ARG A 759 41.83 5.36 -8.70
CA ARG A 759 43.07 6.11 -8.85
C ARG A 759 43.75 6.21 -7.50
N GLU A 760 45.04 5.87 -7.46
CA GLU A 760 45.86 6.06 -6.30
C GLU A 760 46.60 7.40 -6.42
N VAL A 761 46.43 8.27 -5.42
CA VAL A 761 47.11 9.56 -5.34
C VAL A 761 47.61 9.72 -3.92
N ASP A 762 48.92 9.92 -3.73
CA ASP A 762 49.56 10.14 -2.41
C ASP A 762 49.17 9.05 -1.37
N ASN A 763 49.22 7.78 -1.77
CA ASN A 763 48.85 6.64 -0.91
C ASN A 763 47.38 6.66 -0.43
N LYS A 764 46.48 7.44 -1.11
CA LYS A 764 45.04 7.46 -0.92
C LYS A 764 44.37 6.89 -2.17
N VAL A 765 43.40 6.00 -1.96
CA VAL A 765 42.60 5.39 -3.03
C VAL A 765 41.38 6.27 -3.27
N ILE A 766 41.28 6.80 -4.48
CA ILE A 766 40.12 7.58 -4.97
C ILE A 766 39.31 6.67 -5.87
N PHE A 767 38.04 6.39 -5.49
CA PHE A 767 37.13 5.63 -6.30
C PHE A 767 36.54 6.51 -7.40
N MET A 768 37.01 6.32 -8.64
CA MET A 768 36.57 7.10 -9.79
C MET A 768 35.16 6.68 -10.25
N ARG A 769 34.70 5.50 -9.84
CA ARG A 769 33.36 4.95 -10.16
C ARG A 769 33.06 4.90 -11.67
N LYS A 770 34.06 4.94 -12.52
CA LYS A 770 33.94 4.88 -13.97
C LYS A 770 34.27 3.47 -14.47
N LEU A 771 33.40 2.93 -15.33
CA LEU A 771 33.60 1.66 -16.00
C LEU A 771 34.67 1.79 -17.07
N VAL A 772 35.70 0.95 -17.03
CA VAL A 772 36.82 0.95 -17.99
C VAL A 772 37.04 -0.47 -18.46
N ARG A 773 37.31 -0.63 -19.74
CA ARG A 773 37.63 -1.95 -20.34
C ARG A 773 38.93 -2.52 -19.81
N GLY A 774 38.97 -3.82 -19.56
CA GLY A 774 40.09 -4.57 -18.98
C GLY A 774 39.82 -5.01 -17.55
N GLY A 775 40.46 -6.06 -17.12
CA GLY A 775 40.40 -6.57 -15.74
C GLY A 775 41.23 -5.74 -14.76
N SER A 776 40.88 -5.77 -13.47
CA SER A 776 41.76 -5.25 -12.41
C SER A 776 42.69 -6.36 -11.94
N GLU A 777 43.97 -6.07 -11.87
CA GLU A 777 45.03 -7.00 -11.40
C GLU A 777 45.28 -6.86 -9.89
N HIS A 778 44.81 -5.78 -9.23
CA HIS A 778 45.14 -5.50 -7.85
C HIS A 778 43.93 -5.59 -6.94
N SER A 779 44.13 -6.16 -5.77
CA SER A 779 43.17 -6.21 -4.68
C SER A 779 43.30 -4.97 -3.78
N PHE A 780 42.22 -4.23 -3.54
CA PHE A 780 42.22 -3.02 -2.71
C PHE A 780 41.57 -3.26 -1.31
N GLY A 781 41.38 -4.53 -0.91
CA GLY A 781 40.74 -4.87 0.37
C GLY A 781 41.44 -4.25 1.58
N ILE A 782 42.77 -4.24 1.62
CA ILE A 782 43.56 -3.65 2.72
C ILE A 782 43.41 -2.12 2.77
N HIS A 783 43.28 -1.47 1.59
CA HIS A 783 43.03 -0.03 1.53
C HIS A 783 41.62 0.32 2.08
N VAL A 784 40.62 -0.50 1.81
CA VAL A 784 39.28 -0.35 2.37
C VAL A 784 39.29 -0.54 3.89
N ALA A 785 40.06 -1.52 4.40
CA ALA A 785 40.24 -1.73 5.81
C ALA A 785 40.90 -0.49 6.50
N LYS A 786 41.87 0.15 5.85
CA LYS A 786 42.48 1.41 6.30
C LYS A 786 41.45 2.55 6.34
N LEU A 787 40.64 2.71 5.31
CA LEU A 787 39.56 3.71 5.25
C LEU A 787 38.49 3.49 6.33
N ALA A 788 38.22 2.23 6.69
CA ALA A 788 37.32 1.85 7.76
C ALA A 788 37.87 2.12 9.19
N GLY A 789 39.07 2.65 9.29
CA GLY A 789 39.69 2.99 10.57
C GLY A 789 40.37 1.81 11.30
N MET A 790 40.70 0.73 10.57
CA MET A 790 41.41 -0.40 11.15
C MET A 790 42.77 0.04 11.70
N PRO A 791 43.28 -0.46 12.85
CA PRO A 791 44.56 -0.09 13.42
C PRO A 791 45.69 -0.23 12.38
N ILE A 792 46.56 0.79 12.29
CA ILE A 792 47.65 0.89 11.30
C ILE A 792 48.58 -0.34 11.35
N SER A 793 48.86 -0.85 12.54
CA SER A 793 49.68 -2.06 12.73
C SER A 793 49.10 -3.30 12.04
N ILE A 794 47.75 -3.44 11.99
CA ILE A 794 47.07 -4.54 11.31
C ILE A 794 47.14 -4.32 9.80
N VAL A 795 46.93 -3.08 9.33
CA VAL A 795 46.99 -2.71 7.91
C VAL A 795 48.40 -2.94 7.36
N ASP A 796 49.46 -2.51 8.09
CA ASP A 796 50.84 -2.71 7.68
C ASP A 796 51.22 -4.18 7.68
N ARG A 797 50.80 -4.95 8.66
CA ARG A 797 51.00 -6.40 8.68
C ARG A 797 50.30 -7.13 7.54
N ALA A 798 49.06 -6.72 7.23
CA ALA A 798 48.29 -7.26 6.12
C ALA A 798 49.00 -6.99 4.77
N ASN A 799 49.56 -5.77 4.56
CA ASN A 799 50.31 -5.44 3.35
C ASN A 799 51.57 -6.30 3.23
N GLN A 800 52.32 -6.53 4.36
CA GLN A 800 53.49 -7.44 4.32
C GLN A 800 53.10 -8.86 3.90
N ILE A 801 51.99 -9.40 4.51
CA ILE A 801 51.51 -10.74 4.19
C ILE A 801 51.09 -10.82 2.73
N LEU A 802 50.40 -9.79 2.21
CA LEU A 802 50.00 -9.74 0.81
C LEU A 802 51.23 -9.77 -0.14
N SER A 803 52.23 -8.90 0.14
CA SER A 803 53.47 -8.89 -0.63
C SER A 803 54.19 -10.25 -0.62
N ASP A 804 54.21 -10.93 0.52
CA ASP A 804 54.80 -12.25 0.68
C ASP A 804 54.02 -13.34 -0.11
N MET A 805 52.74 -13.22 -0.20
CA MET A 805 51.86 -14.12 -0.97
C MET A 805 51.94 -13.87 -2.48
N GLU A 806 52.00 -12.64 -2.94
CA GLU A 806 52.15 -12.25 -4.34
C GLU A 806 53.58 -12.49 -4.90
N GLY A 807 54.61 -12.29 -4.06
CA GLY A 807 56.03 -12.38 -4.45
C GLY A 807 56.64 -13.79 -4.50
N THR A 808 55.94 -14.83 -4.07
CA THR A 808 56.41 -16.21 -4.05
C THR A 808 55.37 -17.17 -4.58
N ASN A 809 55.73 -18.03 -5.51
CA ASN A 809 54.97 -19.22 -5.93
C ASN A 809 54.30 -19.87 -4.68
N ALA A 810 53.01 -19.71 -4.51
CA ALA A 810 52.20 -19.93 -3.32
C ALA A 810 52.20 -21.36 -2.73
N LYS A 811 52.97 -22.28 -3.22
CA LYS A 811 52.96 -23.70 -2.79
C LYS A 811 53.93 -24.05 -1.67
N LYS A 812 54.87 -23.19 -1.26
CA LYS A 812 55.92 -23.56 -0.27
C LYS A 812 55.92 -22.86 1.07
N ASN A 813 55.20 -21.72 1.28
CA ASN A 813 55.42 -20.90 2.45
C ASN A 813 54.25 -20.72 3.43
N VAL A 814 53.07 -21.35 3.22
CA VAL A 814 51.94 -21.28 4.18
C VAL A 814 52.32 -21.91 5.53
N ALA A 815 53.25 -22.85 5.57
CA ALA A 815 53.74 -23.47 6.83
C ALA A 815 54.68 -22.56 7.67
N GLN A 816 55.26 -21.50 7.06
CA GLN A 816 56.19 -20.59 7.77
C GLN A 816 55.52 -19.31 8.30
N LEU A 817 54.34 -18.94 7.73
CA LEU A 817 53.57 -17.76 8.21
C LEU A 817 52.95 -17.90 9.62
N GLY A 818 52.86 -19.16 10.10
CA GLY A 818 52.37 -19.47 11.46
C GLY A 818 53.30 -19.15 12.64
N LYS A 819 54.58 -18.70 12.36
CA LYS A 819 55.58 -18.41 13.41
C LYS A 819 55.94 -16.91 13.54
N GLY A 820 54.96 -16.04 13.40
CA GLY A 820 55.12 -14.63 13.74
C GLY A 820 55.03 -14.45 15.26
N LYS A 821 55.96 -13.69 15.85
CA LYS A 821 56.02 -13.33 17.26
C LYS A 821 54.67 -12.78 17.74
N ALA A 822 54.20 -13.28 18.86
CA ALA A 822 53.02 -12.79 19.55
C ALA A 822 53.01 -11.26 19.60
N LEU A 823 51.98 -10.65 19.09
CA LEU A 823 51.72 -9.22 19.25
C LEU A 823 51.49 -8.95 20.74
N ILE A 824 52.39 -8.17 21.28
CA ILE A 824 52.40 -7.70 22.68
C ILE A 824 51.18 -6.80 22.87
N SER A 825 50.41 -7.16 23.87
CA SER A 825 49.32 -6.41 24.57
C SER A 825 49.02 -5.00 24.06
N ALA A 826 47.88 -4.85 23.47
CA ALA A 826 47.19 -3.58 23.29
C ALA A 826 46.54 -3.15 24.60
N PRO A 827 46.53 -1.86 24.96
CA PRO A 827 45.75 -1.38 26.07
C PRO A 827 44.24 -1.57 25.83
N GLU A 828 43.53 -1.97 26.86
CA GLU A 828 42.09 -2.16 26.86
C GLU A 828 41.36 -0.87 26.48
N GLY A 829 40.34 -1.00 25.64
CA GLY A 829 39.23 -0.09 25.55
C GLY A 829 39.25 0.90 24.40
N MET A 830 38.66 0.46 23.27
CA MET A 830 37.84 1.30 22.42
C MET A 830 37.15 0.42 21.36
N GLN A 831 35.90 0.10 21.61
CA GLN A 831 35.01 -0.49 20.60
C GLN A 831 34.40 0.66 19.79
N LEU A 832 34.94 0.90 18.61
CA LEU A 832 34.40 1.90 17.67
C LEU A 832 33.17 1.33 16.94
N SER A 833 32.05 2.02 17.12
CA SER A 833 30.81 1.78 16.40
C SER A 833 30.94 2.10 14.90
N PHE A 834 30.39 1.26 14.05
CA PHE A 834 30.57 1.24 12.59
C PHE A 834 29.88 2.39 11.81
N PHE A 835 29.24 3.35 12.50
CA PHE A 835 28.49 4.46 11.91
C PHE A 835 28.72 5.79 12.63
N GLN A 836 29.96 6.27 12.63
CA GLN A 836 30.21 7.69 12.90
C GLN A 836 31.53 8.09 12.23
N LEU A 837 31.44 8.86 11.15
CA LEU A 837 32.43 9.88 10.81
C LEU A 837 32.25 10.97 11.90
N ASP A 838 32.75 10.73 13.09
CA ASP A 838 32.73 11.72 14.15
C ASP A 838 33.87 12.72 13.89
N ASP A 839 33.44 13.93 13.54
CA ASP A 839 34.31 15.11 13.64
C ASP A 839 34.80 15.20 15.09
N PRO A 840 36.12 15.24 15.35
CA PRO A 840 36.67 15.32 16.70
C PRO A 840 36.07 16.46 17.52
N VAL A 841 35.59 17.52 16.85
CA VAL A 841 34.92 18.67 17.46
C VAL A 841 33.54 18.29 18.00
N LEU A 842 32.78 17.43 17.26
CA LEU A 842 31.49 16.95 17.72
C LEU A 842 31.61 15.96 18.89
N GLU A 843 32.68 15.17 18.95
CA GLU A 843 32.94 14.32 20.11
C GLU A 843 33.26 15.15 21.37
N GLN A 844 34.06 16.18 21.22
CA GLN A 844 34.38 17.08 22.34
C GLN A 844 33.14 17.81 22.84
N ILE A 845 32.29 18.28 21.97
CA ILE A 845 31.00 18.90 22.30
C ILE A 845 30.07 17.90 23.02
N ARG A 846 29.99 16.68 22.51
CA ARG A 846 29.16 15.61 23.12
C ARG A 846 29.60 15.31 24.55
N ASP A 847 30.90 15.19 24.78
CA ASP A 847 31.45 14.86 26.08
C ASP A 847 31.34 16.03 27.07
N GLU A 848 31.51 17.28 26.63
CA GLU A 848 31.25 18.47 27.43
C GLU A 848 29.76 18.58 27.80
N VAL A 849 28.83 18.34 26.85
CA VAL A 849 27.38 18.37 27.14
C VAL A 849 26.95 17.24 28.08
N LYS A 850 27.56 16.03 27.98
CA LYS A 850 27.24 14.90 28.88
C LYS A 850 27.71 15.13 30.33
N THR A 851 28.80 15.86 30.53
CA THR A 851 29.35 16.14 31.85
C THR A 851 28.69 17.35 32.53
N LEU A 852 27.81 18.08 31.83
CA LEU A 852 27.14 19.27 32.33
C LEU A 852 25.98 18.91 33.26
N ASP A 853 26.13 19.28 34.56
CA ASP A 853 25.00 19.16 35.51
C ASP A 853 24.08 20.38 35.40
N ILE A 854 23.06 20.24 34.58
CA ILE A 854 22.10 21.33 34.25
C ILE A 854 21.34 21.85 35.47
N ASN A 855 21.16 21.03 36.51
CA ASN A 855 20.36 21.40 37.68
C ASN A 855 21.14 22.33 38.67
N ASN A 856 22.45 22.38 38.53
CA ASN A 856 23.34 23.19 39.42
C ASN A 856 23.96 24.41 38.73
N LEU A 857 23.62 24.68 37.44
CA LEU A 857 24.12 25.83 36.69
C LEU A 857 23.27 27.09 36.93
N THR A 858 23.90 28.20 37.20
CA THR A 858 23.26 29.50 37.17
C THR A 858 23.01 29.95 35.74
N PRO A 859 22.02 30.84 35.44
CA PRO A 859 21.77 31.31 34.08
C PRO A 859 22.97 31.94 33.38
N LEU A 860 23.87 32.57 34.10
CA LEU A 860 25.08 33.18 33.55
C LEU A 860 26.15 32.11 33.19
N GLU A 861 26.28 31.09 33.99
CA GLU A 861 27.18 29.97 33.71
C GLU A 861 26.68 29.14 32.53
N ALA A 862 25.37 28.96 32.39
CA ALA A 862 24.75 28.29 31.23
C ALA A 862 25.02 29.07 29.93
N LEU A 863 24.90 30.41 29.94
CA LEU A 863 25.22 31.28 28.80
C LEU A 863 26.72 31.22 28.44
N ASN A 864 27.61 31.21 29.43
CA ASN A 864 29.03 31.09 29.19
C ASN A 864 29.39 29.73 28.58
N LYS A 865 28.80 28.63 29.08
CA LYS A 865 28.99 27.28 28.54
C LYS A 865 28.48 27.15 27.12
N LEU A 866 27.31 27.71 26.78
CA LEU A 866 26.79 27.78 25.42
C LEU A 866 27.72 28.58 24.50
N SER A 867 28.33 29.68 24.99
CA SER A 867 29.30 30.47 24.24
C SER A 867 30.60 29.69 23.98
N GLU A 868 31.08 28.89 24.96
CA GLU A 868 32.22 27.99 24.76
C GLU A 868 31.95 26.91 23.72
N ILE A 869 30.80 26.23 23.79
CA ILE A 869 30.37 25.22 22.80
C ILE A 869 30.25 25.85 21.42
N LYS A 870 29.68 27.08 21.31
CA LYS A 870 29.57 27.79 20.04
C LYS A 870 30.94 28.12 19.43
N LYS A 871 31.96 28.48 20.25
CA LYS A 871 33.32 28.73 19.77
C LYS A 871 33.99 27.46 19.24
N LEU A 872 33.73 26.31 19.83
CA LEU A 872 34.24 25.01 19.35
C LEU A 872 33.72 24.66 17.96
N VAL A 873 32.48 25.06 17.62
CA VAL A 873 31.87 24.89 16.27
C VAL A 873 32.36 25.93 15.24
N GLY A 874 33.27 26.83 15.60
CA GLY A 874 33.79 27.84 14.69
C GLY A 874 32.86 29.05 14.48
N GLY A 875 31.85 29.23 15.30
CA GLY A 875 30.98 30.40 15.29
C GLY A 875 31.63 31.63 15.96
N LYS A 876 31.79 32.72 15.21
CA LYS A 876 32.13 34.05 15.75
C LYS A 876 31.03 34.59 16.66
#